data_1d14c333ee5d39661ac83ed63fadf44d
#
_entry.id   1d14c333ee5d39661ac83ed63fadf44d
#
_cell.length_a   1.000
_cell.length_b   1.000
_cell.length_c   1.000
_cell.angle_alpha   90.00
_cell.angle_beta   90.00
_cell.angle_gamma   90.00
#
_symmetry.space_group_name_H-M   'P 1'
#
loop_
_entity.id
_entity.type
_entity.pdbx_description
1 polymer ?
#
loop_
_entity_poly.entity_id
_entity_poly.type
_entity_poly.pdbx_seq_one_letter_code
_entity_poly.pdbx_strand_id
1 'polypeptide(L)'
;MKSLIIDNYDSYTYNLFQLIGKVSGIEPLVIKNDEMTYDEILNLDFDNVIISPGPGSPDKAKDFGVCREIIEKLDKPILGICLGHQGIYYYHGGEVVRAKEPMHGRQSPVIHNGKGIFKGIKNNFIVTRYHSLTCEDKELDDIKIDARTSDGIVMGISHKTKPIYGLQFHPESIASDCGEELIKNFINITRDFYNKNQLAYEIIDKDFDTGNLYEMLYEYDDKTLWLDSSKVEEGLSRFSIFGLQGEKRGHTIKYDVNNKIVEKTFVNSDKKEVFEENIFYYLKANRPRCEYDENLPFDFQLGYIGYFGYELKKDTENVVNKYSYSYPDAYLKYCDRALVYDHMEGKLYLLSYKDDLEWKEDIKNLLNKEIIINKEETRRDFPKLKFVKDKKTYTEDILKIKDLIRAGETYEVCLTNRLDIFDKIDGKNYYMELRDKSPGQYSAFLPLDELKIASSSMERFLRVDKNKIVSTKPIKGTIKRGESKEEDERLIEELRSEEKTMSENLMIVDLLRNDLGKFCEIGSVEVPKLMDVETYKTLHQLVTTVSGKIKDDVDIIEVLEKTFPGGSMTGAPKKRTLEIIDELETYPRGVYSGTIGYISNNSTMDFNIVIRTALIEEDKATIGVGGAIILLSDEEEEFDEIVLKAKGSLLALQSYYNNFDEIDIEGSKN
;
A
#
# COMPACT_ATOMS: atom_id res chain seq x y z
N MET A 1 -13.35 -24.89 2.02
CA MET A 1 -13.75 -23.54 2.37
C MET A 1 -14.24 -23.54 3.81
N LYS A 2 -13.55 -22.81 4.68
CA LYS A 2 -13.83 -22.72 6.10
C LYS A 2 -14.73 -21.52 6.37
N SER A 3 -15.88 -21.75 6.98
CA SER A 3 -16.86 -20.71 7.26
C SER A 3 -16.71 -20.19 8.69
N LEU A 4 -16.87 -18.87 8.87
CA LEU A 4 -17.07 -18.25 10.18
C LEU A 4 -18.56 -17.95 10.37
N ILE A 5 -19.16 -18.44 11.44
CA ILE A 5 -20.53 -18.16 11.84
C ILE A 5 -20.52 -17.12 12.96
N ILE A 6 -21.19 -15.99 12.74
CA ILE A 6 -21.44 -15.02 13.80
C ILE A 6 -22.79 -15.36 14.44
N ASP A 7 -22.74 -15.81 15.68
CA ASP A 7 -23.92 -16.21 16.45
C ASP A 7 -24.59 -15.01 17.13
N ASN A 8 -25.76 -14.63 16.65
CA ASN A 8 -26.61 -13.59 17.25
C ASN A 8 -27.46 -14.14 18.41
N TYR A 9 -26.93 -15.08 19.19
CA TYR A 9 -27.62 -15.72 20.32
C TYR A 9 -28.88 -16.50 19.89
N ASP A 10 -28.81 -17.13 18.70
CA ASP A 10 -29.92 -17.91 18.18
C ASP A 10 -29.90 -19.38 18.68
N SER A 11 -31.06 -19.93 18.92
CA SER A 11 -31.20 -21.31 19.36
C SER A 11 -30.93 -22.36 18.27
N TYR A 12 -30.84 -21.93 17.00
CA TYR A 12 -30.66 -22.81 15.85
C TYR A 12 -29.28 -22.66 15.19
N THR A 13 -28.38 -21.87 15.75
CA THR A 13 -27.02 -21.65 15.20
C THR A 13 -26.28 -22.96 14.98
N TYR A 14 -26.39 -23.94 15.90
CA TYR A 14 -25.72 -25.23 15.76
C TYR A 14 -26.38 -26.16 14.72
N ASN A 15 -27.64 -25.96 14.32
CA ASN A 15 -28.20 -26.62 13.16
C ASN A 15 -27.55 -26.08 11.86
N LEU A 16 -27.34 -24.77 11.81
CA LEU A 16 -26.60 -24.11 10.71
C LEU A 16 -25.15 -24.58 10.66
N PHE A 17 -24.47 -24.66 11.82
CA PHE A 17 -23.11 -25.22 11.96
C PHE A 17 -23.02 -26.63 11.37
N GLN A 18 -23.96 -27.53 11.74
CA GLN A 18 -23.99 -28.92 11.24
C GLN A 18 -24.25 -28.95 9.70
N LEU A 19 -25.19 -28.16 9.21
CA LEU A 19 -25.49 -28.08 7.79
C LEU A 19 -24.27 -27.60 6.97
N ILE A 20 -23.60 -26.55 7.40
CA ILE A 20 -22.42 -26.01 6.74
C ILE A 20 -21.26 -27.00 6.80
N GLY A 21 -20.98 -27.59 7.98
CA GLY A 21 -19.95 -28.61 8.15
C GLY A 21 -20.17 -29.83 7.25
N LYS A 22 -21.44 -30.30 7.14
CA LYS A 22 -21.83 -31.39 6.24
C LYS A 22 -21.54 -31.05 4.77
N VAL A 23 -21.89 -29.83 4.33
CA VAL A 23 -21.77 -29.43 2.92
C VAL A 23 -20.33 -29.08 2.55
N SER A 24 -19.59 -28.37 3.42
CA SER A 24 -18.22 -27.95 3.15
C SER A 24 -17.18 -29.04 3.39
N GLY A 25 -17.48 -30.02 4.25
CA GLY A 25 -16.54 -31.03 4.73
C GLY A 25 -15.52 -30.49 5.75
N ILE A 26 -15.68 -29.25 6.21
CA ILE A 26 -14.79 -28.56 7.15
C ILE A 26 -15.63 -28.01 8.29
N GLU A 27 -15.13 -28.18 9.52
CA GLU A 27 -15.78 -27.64 10.73
C GLU A 27 -15.75 -26.10 10.71
N PRO A 28 -16.94 -25.43 10.77
CA PRO A 28 -16.98 -23.95 10.83
C PRO A 28 -16.46 -23.43 12.16
N LEU A 29 -15.98 -22.19 12.17
CA LEU A 29 -15.76 -21.42 13.40
C LEU A 29 -17.09 -20.81 13.85
N VAL A 30 -17.33 -20.71 15.15
CA VAL A 30 -18.49 -20.02 15.71
C VAL A 30 -18.02 -19.05 16.78
N ILE A 31 -18.41 -17.79 16.64
CA ILE A 31 -18.19 -16.74 17.65
C ILE A 31 -19.51 -15.97 17.87
N LYS A 32 -19.71 -15.42 19.07
CA LYS A 32 -20.86 -14.56 19.35
C LYS A 32 -20.63 -13.15 18.79
N ASN A 33 -21.72 -12.46 18.49
CA ASN A 33 -21.68 -11.13 17.87
C ASN A 33 -21.05 -10.03 18.75
N ASP A 34 -20.77 -10.30 20.01
CA ASP A 34 -20.13 -9.40 20.99
C ASP A 34 -18.88 -10.02 21.65
N GLU A 35 -18.41 -11.17 21.17
CA GLU A 35 -17.27 -11.90 21.73
C GLU A 35 -15.92 -11.34 21.29
N MET A 36 -15.83 -10.86 20.06
CA MET A 36 -14.62 -10.35 19.43
C MET A 36 -14.90 -9.04 18.70
N THR A 37 -13.91 -8.17 18.67
CA THR A 37 -13.91 -6.98 17.82
C THR A 37 -13.71 -7.35 16.36
N TYR A 38 -14.02 -6.44 15.43
CA TYR A 38 -13.79 -6.64 14.01
C TYR A 38 -12.31 -6.94 13.68
N ASP A 39 -11.38 -6.23 14.34
CA ASP A 39 -9.93 -6.43 14.17
C ASP A 39 -9.45 -7.80 14.64
N GLU A 40 -9.99 -8.30 15.75
CA GLU A 40 -9.67 -9.65 16.22
C GLU A 40 -10.21 -10.73 15.27
N ILE A 41 -11.39 -10.50 14.68
CA ILE A 41 -11.99 -11.41 13.69
C ILE A 41 -11.13 -11.49 12.43
N LEU A 42 -10.52 -10.38 11.98
CA LEU A 42 -9.65 -10.39 10.81
C LEU A 42 -8.40 -11.25 10.95
N ASN A 43 -8.00 -11.59 12.18
CA ASN A 43 -6.88 -12.50 12.46
C ASN A 43 -7.29 -13.98 12.44
N LEU A 44 -8.58 -14.30 12.33
CA LEU A 44 -9.06 -15.67 12.20
C LEU A 44 -8.89 -16.19 10.77
N ASP A 45 -8.63 -17.49 10.66
CA ASP A 45 -8.56 -18.20 9.38
C ASP A 45 -9.96 -18.65 8.93
N PHE A 46 -10.56 -17.92 7.98
CA PHE A 46 -11.85 -18.25 7.36
C PHE A 46 -11.98 -17.70 5.95
N ASP A 47 -12.81 -18.34 5.12
CA ASP A 47 -13.03 -17.98 3.72
C ASP A 47 -14.30 -17.16 3.49
N ASN A 48 -15.31 -17.31 4.31
CA ASN A 48 -16.59 -16.60 4.22
C ASN A 48 -17.23 -16.42 5.59
N VAL A 49 -18.21 -15.52 5.66
CA VAL A 49 -18.96 -15.28 6.91
C VAL A 49 -20.43 -15.63 6.71
N ILE A 50 -21.01 -16.28 7.71
CA ILE A 50 -22.44 -16.52 7.82
C ILE A 50 -22.96 -15.83 9.05
N ILE A 51 -23.84 -14.86 8.88
CA ILE A 51 -24.47 -14.13 9.97
C ILE A 51 -25.75 -14.88 10.32
N SER A 52 -25.82 -15.42 11.53
CA SER A 52 -26.91 -16.30 12.00
C SER A 52 -28.24 -15.55 12.13
N PRO A 53 -29.35 -16.30 12.25
CA PRO A 53 -30.56 -15.78 12.86
C PRO A 53 -30.31 -15.23 14.26
N GLY A 54 -31.29 -14.58 14.85
CA GLY A 54 -31.24 -14.12 16.23
C GLY A 54 -32.47 -13.30 16.67
N PRO A 55 -32.62 -13.04 17.95
CA PRO A 55 -33.65 -12.16 18.46
C PRO A 55 -33.32 -10.69 18.21
N GLY A 56 -34.34 -9.83 18.23
CA GLY A 56 -34.17 -8.37 18.17
C GLY A 56 -34.23 -7.80 16.76
N SER A 57 -33.43 -6.76 16.49
CA SER A 57 -33.49 -5.99 15.25
C SER A 57 -32.10 -5.45 14.88
N PRO A 58 -31.75 -5.35 13.59
CA PRO A 58 -30.39 -4.96 13.16
C PRO A 58 -30.05 -3.48 13.45
N ASP A 59 -31.05 -2.63 13.69
CA ASP A 59 -30.86 -1.22 14.08
C ASP A 59 -30.32 -1.05 15.52
N LYS A 60 -30.34 -2.12 16.32
CA LYS A 60 -29.88 -2.09 17.72
C LYS A 60 -28.52 -2.73 17.85
N ALA A 61 -27.50 -1.93 18.16
CA ALA A 61 -26.13 -2.41 18.32
C ALA A 61 -26.00 -3.58 19.29
N LYS A 62 -26.77 -3.63 20.39
CA LYS A 62 -26.76 -4.75 21.35
C LYS A 62 -27.30 -6.07 20.78
N ASP A 63 -28.15 -6.01 19.76
CA ASP A 63 -28.78 -7.19 19.14
C ASP A 63 -27.94 -7.71 17.95
N PHE A 64 -27.07 -6.85 17.36
CA PHE A 64 -26.37 -7.16 16.13
C PHE A 64 -24.83 -7.08 16.20
N GLY A 65 -24.28 -6.42 17.22
CA GLY A 65 -22.84 -6.39 17.54
C GLY A 65 -21.94 -6.12 16.34
N VAL A 66 -20.90 -6.92 16.20
CA VAL A 66 -19.87 -6.83 15.14
C VAL A 66 -20.39 -7.10 13.73
N CYS A 67 -21.61 -7.66 13.59
CA CYS A 67 -22.20 -7.96 12.28
C CYS A 67 -22.32 -6.72 11.38
N ARG A 68 -22.53 -5.53 11.96
CA ARG A 68 -22.53 -4.27 11.24
C ARG A 68 -21.22 -4.05 10.51
N GLU A 69 -20.11 -4.09 11.24
CA GLU A 69 -18.78 -3.83 10.67
C GLU A 69 -18.40 -4.88 9.62
N ILE A 70 -18.80 -6.13 9.82
CA ILE A 70 -18.62 -7.20 8.84
C ILE A 70 -19.35 -6.88 7.54
N ILE A 71 -20.61 -6.43 7.59
CA ILE A 71 -21.40 -6.10 6.39
C ILE A 71 -20.80 -4.88 5.66
N GLU A 72 -20.40 -3.85 6.40
CA GLU A 72 -19.90 -2.59 5.83
C GLU A 72 -18.46 -2.70 5.29
N LYS A 73 -17.59 -3.46 5.98
CA LYS A 73 -16.13 -3.39 5.77
C LYS A 73 -15.51 -4.66 5.18
N LEU A 74 -16.09 -5.85 5.38
CA LEU A 74 -15.43 -7.10 5.02
C LEU A 74 -15.49 -7.36 3.49
N ASP A 75 -14.34 -7.64 2.89
CA ASP A 75 -14.22 -8.02 1.46
C ASP A 75 -14.11 -9.54 1.28
N LYS A 76 -15.06 -10.27 1.86
CA LYS A 76 -15.22 -11.73 1.70
C LYS A 76 -16.70 -12.06 1.46
N PRO A 77 -17.03 -13.24 0.91
CA PRO A 77 -18.42 -13.64 0.76
C PRO A 77 -19.19 -13.67 2.09
N ILE A 78 -20.41 -13.11 2.08
CA ILE A 78 -21.28 -13.01 3.26
C ILE A 78 -22.64 -13.62 2.94
N LEU A 79 -23.16 -14.45 3.84
CA LEU A 79 -24.53 -14.96 3.83
C LEU A 79 -25.24 -14.58 5.13
N GLY A 80 -26.28 -13.76 5.05
CA GLY A 80 -27.14 -13.45 6.21
C GLY A 80 -28.39 -14.33 6.24
N ILE A 81 -28.68 -14.92 7.40
CA ILE A 81 -29.89 -15.72 7.62
C ILE A 81 -30.80 -14.98 8.59
N CYS A 82 -32.08 -14.81 8.23
CA CYS A 82 -33.14 -14.17 9.01
C CYS A 82 -32.72 -12.79 9.55
N LEU A 83 -32.24 -12.66 10.78
CA LEU A 83 -31.70 -11.41 11.31
C LEU A 83 -30.50 -10.90 10.49
N GLY A 84 -29.59 -11.81 10.07
CA GLY A 84 -28.48 -11.46 9.20
C GLY A 84 -28.92 -10.92 7.82
N HIS A 85 -29.97 -11.48 7.22
CA HIS A 85 -30.59 -10.97 6.00
C HIS A 85 -31.15 -9.55 6.19
N GLN A 86 -31.86 -9.33 7.30
CA GLN A 86 -32.40 -8.01 7.66
C GLN A 86 -31.28 -6.99 7.87
N GLY A 87 -30.17 -7.40 8.50
CA GLY A 87 -28.98 -6.57 8.69
C GLY A 87 -28.34 -6.15 7.39
N ILE A 88 -28.14 -7.08 6.46
CA ILE A 88 -27.62 -6.78 5.11
C ILE A 88 -28.49 -5.72 4.43
N TYR A 89 -29.81 -5.90 4.45
CA TYR A 89 -30.72 -4.94 3.82
C TYR A 89 -30.70 -3.56 4.50
N TYR A 90 -30.68 -3.54 5.85
CA TYR A 90 -30.70 -2.32 6.64
C TYR A 90 -29.42 -1.47 6.44
N TYR A 91 -28.24 -2.09 6.52
CA TYR A 91 -26.96 -1.37 6.38
C TYR A 91 -26.62 -0.95 4.95
N HIS A 92 -27.44 -1.37 3.96
CA HIS A 92 -27.41 -0.83 2.60
C HIS A 92 -28.55 0.21 2.36
N GLY A 93 -29.14 0.74 3.43
CA GLY A 93 -30.10 1.85 3.37
C GLY A 93 -31.56 1.45 3.21
N GLY A 94 -31.90 0.17 3.43
CA GLY A 94 -33.27 -0.31 3.41
C GLY A 94 -33.96 -0.24 4.78
N GLU A 95 -35.29 -0.35 4.81
CA GLU A 95 -36.08 -0.38 6.03
C GLU A 95 -36.51 -1.80 6.42
N VAL A 96 -36.37 -2.13 7.70
CA VAL A 96 -36.88 -3.39 8.28
C VAL A 96 -38.17 -3.07 9.05
N VAL A 97 -39.26 -3.66 8.59
CA VAL A 97 -40.62 -3.38 9.05
C VAL A 97 -41.26 -4.59 9.73
N ARG A 98 -42.33 -4.38 10.44
CA ARG A 98 -43.11 -5.48 11.02
C ARG A 98 -43.81 -6.25 9.91
N ALA A 99 -43.68 -7.58 9.95
CA ALA A 99 -44.44 -8.45 9.07
C ALA A 99 -45.95 -8.30 9.34
N LYS A 100 -46.77 -8.40 8.31
CA LYS A 100 -48.23 -8.36 8.41
C LYS A 100 -48.75 -9.43 9.38
N GLU A 101 -48.13 -10.60 9.39
CA GLU A 101 -48.42 -11.72 10.27
C GLU A 101 -47.09 -12.31 10.75
N PRO A 102 -46.88 -12.48 12.09
CA PRO A 102 -45.71 -13.17 12.62
C PRO A 102 -45.69 -14.63 12.17
N MET A 103 -44.53 -15.10 11.73
CA MET A 103 -44.31 -16.48 11.26
C MET A 103 -43.38 -17.21 12.21
N HIS A 104 -43.86 -18.22 12.91
CA HIS A 104 -43.09 -19.04 13.83
C HIS A 104 -43.32 -20.53 13.56
N GLY A 105 -42.34 -21.19 12.93
CA GLY A 105 -42.41 -22.59 12.54
C GLY A 105 -43.41 -22.89 11.39
N ARG A 106 -43.80 -21.87 10.62
CA ARG A 106 -44.72 -21.99 9.52
C ARG A 106 -44.00 -22.10 8.17
N GLN A 107 -44.52 -22.88 7.29
CA GLN A 107 -43.98 -23.06 5.95
C GLN A 107 -44.61 -22.12 4.91
N SER A 108 -43.82 -21.73 3.93
CA SER A 108 -44.29 -20.93 2.79
C SER A 108 -43.55 -21.34 1.51
N PRO A 109 -44.24 -21.33 0.37
CA PRO A 109 -43.58 -21.49 -0.92
C PRO A 109 -42.82 -20.18 -1.29
N VAL A 110 -41.65 -20.36 -1.90
CA VAL A 110 -40.79 -19.23 -2.33
C VAL A 110 -40.60 -19.29 -3.83
N ILE A 111 -40.81 -18.15 -4.48
CA ILE A 111 -40.54 -17.89 -5.90
C ILE A 111 -39.28 -17.08 -6.04
N HIS A 112 -38.36 -17.47 -6.92
CA HIS A 112 -37.06 -16.84 -7.08
C HIS A 112 -36.64 -16.71 -8.56
N ASN A 113 -35.60 -15.91 -8.81
CA ASN A 113 -35.07 -15.61 -10.14
C ASN A 113 -34.17 -16.72 -10.74
N GLY A 114 -33.80 -17.74 -9.98
CA GLY A 114 -32.94 -18.85 -10.40
C GLY A 114 -31.44 -18.51 -10.51
N LYS A 115 -30.99 -17.36 -9.99
CA LYS A 115 -29.61 -16.90 -10.08
C LYS A 115 -28.91 -16.93 -8.71
N GLY A 116 -27.57 -16.79 -8.72
CA GLY A 116 -26.76 -16.73 -7.50
C GLY A 116 -26.98 -17.96 -6.61
N ILE A 117 -27.34 -17.69 -5.35
CA ILE A 117 -27.59 -18.74 -4.36
C ILE A 117 -28.78 -19.67 -4.73
N PHE A 118 -29.70 -19.21 -5.59
CA PHE A 118 -30.88 -19.97 -6.05
C PHE A 118 -30.61 -20.75 -7.34
N LYS A 119 -29.36 -20.81 -7.86
CA LYS A 119 -29.03 -21.54 -9.08
C LYS A 119 -29.32 -23.03 -8.94
N GLY A 120 -30.13 -23.58 -9.87
CA GLY A 120 -30.49 -24.99 -9.87
C GLY A 120 -31.57 -25.41 -8.86
N ILE A 121 -32.04 -24.48 -8.02
CA ILE A 121 -33.15 -24.74 -7.07
C ILE A 121 -34.47 -24.75 -7.84
N LYS A 122 -35.34 -25.70 -7.50
CA LYS A 122 -36.69 -25.76 -8.08
C LYS A 122 -37.50 -24.54 -7.60
N ASN A 123 -38.11 -23.83 -8.52
CA ASN A 123 -38.98 -22.72 -8.15
C ASN A 123 -40.22 -23.18 -7.36
N ASN A 124 -40.72 -22.34 -6.48
CA ASN A 124 -41.85 -22.66 -5.59
C ASN A 124 -41.51 -23.77 -4.56
N PHE A 125 -40.28 -23.78 -4.05
CA PHE A 125 -39.85 -24.69 -2.97
C PHE A 125 -40.35 -24.21 -1.60
N ILE A 126 -40.51 -25.15 -0.66
CA ILE A 126 -41.05 -24.85 0.67
C ILE A 126 -39.95 -24.50 1.66
N VAL A 127 -40.13 -23.42 2.42
CA VAL A 127 -39.21 -22.99 3.45
C VAL A 127 -39.89 -22.74 4.80
N THR A 128 -39.15 -22.94 5.87
CA THR A 128 -39.62 -22.68 7.23
C THR A 128 -39.24 -21.24 7.62
N ARG A 129 -40.16 -20.53 8.25
CA ARG A 129 -40.04 -19.14 8.66
C ARG A 129 -40.16 -18.98 10.17
N TYR A 130 -39.29 -18.16 10.77
CA TYR A 130 -39.28 -17.82 12.21
C TYR A 130 -39.05 -16.32 12.38
N HIS A 131 -39.91 -15.44 11.86
CA HIS A 131 -39.70 -14.01 11.93
C HIS A 131 -40.99 -13.19 12.13
N SER A 132 -40.87 -12.09 12.86
CA SER A 132 -41.89 -11.04 13.04
C SER A 132 -41.56 -9.74 12.31
N LEU A 133 -40.29 -9.61 11.83
CA LEU A 133 -39.81 -8.50 11.03
C LEU A 133 -39.50 -9.00 9.61
N THR A 134 -39.54 -8.10 8.62
CA THR A 134 -39.22 -8.36 7.22
C THR A 134 -38.63 -7.12 6.58
N CYS A 135 -37.85 -7.30 5.52
CA CYS A 135 -37.39 -6.20 4.69
C CYS A 135 -38.57 -5.60 3.89
N GLU A 136 -38.58 -4.28 3.70
CA GLU A 136 -39.48 -3.62 2.77
C GLU A 136 -39.30 -4.19 1.34
N ASP A 137 -40.37 -4.32 0.58
CA ASP A 137 -40.29 -4.78 -0.82
C ASP A 137 -39.89 -3.65 -1.77
N LYS A 138 -38.62 -3.23 -1.66
CA LYS A 138 -38.02 -2.17 -2.45
C LYS A 138 -36.58 -2.54 -2.81
N GLU A 139 -36.21 -2.43 -4.08
CA GLU A 139 -34.81 -2.55 -4.48
C GLU A 139 -34.02 -1.29 -4.10
N LEU A 140 -32.78 -1.48 -3.67
CA LEU A 140 -31.84 -0.41 -3.29
C LEU A 140 -30.79 -0.23 -4.40
N ASP A 141 -29.98 0.81 -4.27
CA ASP A 141 -28.92 1.09 -5.25
C ASP A 141 -27.95 -0.10 -5.37
N ASP A 142 -27.57 -0.73 -4.25
CA ASP A 142 -26.64 -1.85 -4.21
C ASP A 142 -27.29 -3.22 -3.97
N ILE A 143 -28.55 -3.30 -3.55
CA ILE A 143 -29.25 -4.54 -3.25
C ILE A 143 -30.40 -4.78 -4.24
N LYS A 144 -30.48 -6.02 -4.74
CA LYS A 144 -31.61 -6.52 -5.52
C LYS A 144 -32.36 -7.59 -4.74
N ILE A 145 -33.62 -7.75 -5.06
CA ILE A 145 -34.49 -8.76 -4.47
C ILE A 145 -34.57 -9.97 -5.42
N ASP A 146 -34.08 -11.11 -4.94
CA ASP A 146 -33.96 -12.35 -5.72
C ASP A 146 -35.12 -13.34 -5.50
N ALA A 147 -35.78 -13.27 -4.35
CA ALA A 147 -36.85 -14.21 -3.99
C ALA A 147 -37.94 -13.56 -3.13
N ARG A 148 -39.19 -14.01 -3.33
CA ARG A 148 -40.41 -13.60 -2.61
C ARG A 148 -41.35 -14.78 -2.36
N THR A 149 -42.22 -14.60 -1.35
CA THR A 149 -43.45 -15.40 -1.24
C THR A 149 -44.51 -14.90 -2.23
N SER A 150 -45.55 -15.67 -2.44
CA SER A 150 -46.68 -15.29 -3.34
C SER A 150 -47.44 -14.03 -2.86
N ASP A 151 -47.40 -13.72 -1.58
CA ASP A 151 -47.98 -12.52 -0.97
C ASP A 151 -46.97 -11.33 -0.86
N GLY A 152 -45.83 -11.44 -1.53
CA GLY A 152 -44.87 -10.34 -1.74
C GLY A 152 -43.87 -10.13 -0.60
N ILE A 153 -43.73 -11.03 0.35
CA ILE A 153 -42.73 -10.95 1.39
C ILE A 153 -41.35 -11.25 0.82
N VAL A 154 -40.35 -10.39 1.05
CA VAL A 154 -38.97 -10.58 0.60
C VAL A 154 -38.34 -11.77 1.33
N MET A 155 -37.89 -12.75 0.57
CA MET A 155 -37.31 -14.01 1.07
C MET A 155 -35.84 -14.19 0.70
N GLY A 156 -35.34 -13.47 -0.29
CA GLY A 156 -33.96 -13.53 -0.70
C GLY A 156 -33.50 -12.23 -1.34
N ILE A 157 -32.30 -11.81 -0.98
CA ILE A 157 -31.61 -10.62 -1.52
C ILE A 157 -30.19 -10.96 -1.91
N SER A 158 -29.61 -10.16 -2.81
CA SER A 158 -28.19 -10.18 -3.08
C SER A 158 -27.66 -8.78 -3.40
N HIS A 159 -26.39 -8.53 -3.09
CA HIS A 159 -25.71 -7.34 -3.54
C HIS A 159 -25.44 -7.42 -5.06
N LYS A 160 -25.51 -6.27 -5.75
CA LYS A 160 -25.40 -6.23 -7.22
C LYS A 160 -24.01 -6.59 -7.75
N THR A 161 -22.95 -6.30 -6.97
CA THR A 161 -21.55 -6.45 -7.38
C THR A 161 -20.71 -7.31 -6.42
N LYS A 162 -21.01 -7.30 -5.10
CA LYS A 162 -20.29 -8.08 -4.09
C LYS A 162 -20.94 -9.46 -3.87
N PRO A 163 -20.20 -10.48 -3.39
CA PRO A 163 -20.75 -11.81 -3.09
C PRO A 163 -21.48 -11.83 -1.74
N ILE A 164 -22.43 -10.92 -1.55
CA ILE A 164 -23.25 -10.78 -0.34
C ILE A 164 -24.68 -11.21 -0.65
N TYR A 165 -25.19 -12.14 0.15
CA TYR A 165 -26.51 -12.76 -0.01
C TYR A 165 -27.25 -12.77 1.31
N GLY A 166 -28.57 -12.71 1.26
CA GLY A 166 -29.42 -12.82 2.44
C GLY A 166 -30.65 -13.69 2.19
N LEU A 167 -30.98 -14.56 3.15
CA LEU A 167 -32.16 -15.42 3.18
C LEU A 167 -33.00 -15.08 4.41
N GLN A 168 -34.28 -14.71 4.24
CA GLN A 168 -35.19 -14.42 5.36
C GLN A 168 -35.66 -15.68 6.08
N PHE A 169 -35.64 -16.83 5.41
CA PHE A 169 -36.03 -18.11 5.93
C PHE A 169 -34.84 -18.91 6.50
N HIS A 170 -35.11 -20.04 7.12
CA HIS A 170 -34.15 -20.90 7.79
C HIS A 170 -33.81 -22.12 6.91
N PRO A 171 -32.70 -22.11 6.16
CA PRO A 171 -32.27 -23.25 5.35
C PRO A 171 -31.85 -24.46 6.17
N GLU A 172 -31.45 -24.26 7.44
CA GLU A 172 -31.04 -25.28 8.40
C GLU A 172 -32.22 -26.04 9.02
N SER A 173 -33.46 -25.54 8.80
CA SER A 173 -34.65 -26.19 9.35
C SER A 173 -34.93 -27.51 8.63
N ILE A 174 -35.26 -28.58 9.41
CA ILE A 174 -35.58 -29.91 8.87
C ILE A 174 -36.80 -29.88 7.89
N ALA A 175 -37.63 -28.86 8.01
CA ALA A 175 -38.83 -28.70 7.21
C ALA A 175 -38.67 -27.67 6.07
N SER A 176 -37.45 -27.25 5.78
CA SER A 176 -37.09 -26.45 4.60
C SER A 176 -36.55 -27.35 3.50
N ASP A 177 -37.11 -27.22 2.31
CA ASP A 177 -36.58 -27.88 1.11
C ASP A 177 -35.25 -27.21 0.70
N CYS A 178 -34.36 -27.94 0.05
CA CYS A 178 -33.17 -27.42 -0.64
C CYS A 178 -32.18 -26.67 0.25
N GLY A 179 -32.16 -26.88 1.58
CA GLY A 179 -31.21 -26.22 2.49
C GLY A 179 -29.76 -26.57 2.16
N GLU A 180 -29.46 -27.84 1.86
CA GLU A 180 -28.12 -28.30 1.48
C GLU A 180 -27.66 -27.68 0.15
N GLU A 181 -28.56 -27.61 -0.85
CA GLU A 181 -28.27 -27.03 -2.15
C GLU A 181 -27.99 -25.51 -2.07
N LEU A 182 -28.74 -24.79 -1.23
CA LEU A 182 -28.52 -23.37 -0.99
C LEU A 182 -27.13 -23.11 -0.38
N ILE A 183 -26.77 -23.83 0.68
CA ILE A 183 -25.43 -23.74 1.31
C ILE A 183 -24.35 -24.17 0.31
N LYS A 184 -24.57 -25.24 -0.47
CA LYS A 184 -23.62 -25.65 -1.51
C LYS A 184 -23.41 -24.59 -2.59
N ASN A 185 -24.48 -23.90 -2.98
CA ASN A 185 -24.37 -22.78 -3.90
C ASN A 185 -23.54 -21.62 -3.30
N PHE A 186 -23.74 -21.31 -2.01
CA PHE A 186 -22.94 -20.28 -1.34
C PHE A 186 -21.46 -20.68 -1.23
N ILE A 187 -21.15 -21.94 -0.89
CA ILE A 187 -19.77 -22.46 -0.88
C ILE A 187 -19.14 -22.41 -2.28
N ASN A 188 -19.92 -22.71 -3.33
CA ASN A 188 -19.44 -22.58 -4.71
C ASN A 188 -19.19 -21.10 -5.10
N ILE A 189 -20.07 -20.19 -4.69
CA ILE A 189 -19.89 -18.74 -4.87
C ILE A 189 -18.60 -18.29 -4.17
N THR A 190 -18.34 -18.77 -2.94
CA THR A 190 -17.11 -18.53 -2.22
C THR A 190 -15.89 -19.04 -3.00
N ARG A 191 -15.96 -20.27 -3.51
CA ARG A 191 -14.88 -20.85 -4.33
C ARG A 191 -14.64 -20.05 -5.61
N ASP A 192 -15.70 -19.63 -6.29
CA ASP A 192 -15.60 -18.83 -7.50
C ASP A 192 -15.03 -17.44 -7.22
N PHE A 193 -15.35 -16.85 -6.06
CA PHE A 193 -14.78 -15.59 -5.61
C PHE A 193 -13.24 -15.69 -5.50
N TYR A 194 -12.73 -16.70 -4.81
CA TYR A 194 -11.28 -16.91 -4.71
C TYR A 194 -10.65 -17.36 -6.04
N ASN A 195 -11.31 -18.18 -6.85
CA ASN A 195 -10.81 -18.60 -8.16
C ASN A 195 -10.65 -17.44 -9.13
N LYS A 196 -11.59 -16.49 -9.15
CA LYS A 196 -11.48 -15.27 -9.98
C LYS A 196 -10.35 -14.36 -9.50
N ASN A 197 -10.11 -14.34 -8.20
CA ASN A 197 -9.05 -13.55 -7.58
C ASN A 197 -7.71 -14.30 -7.51
N GLN A 198 -7.56 -15.46 -8.16
CA GLN A 198 -6.27 -16.13 -8.28
C GLN A 198 -5.37 -15.41 -9.28
N LEU A 199 -4.10 -15.27 -8.88
CA LEU A 199 -3.04 -14.78 -9.73
C LEU A 199 -2.90 -15.68 -10.97
N ALA A 200 -2.69 -15.05 -12.13
CA ALA A 200 -2.33 -15.71 -13.37
C ALA A 200 -1.15 -14.96 -13.99
N TYR A 201 -0.13 -15.68 -14.43
CA TYR A 201 1.02 -15.05 -15.08
C TYR A 201 1.40 -15.76 -16.38
N GLU A 202 2.09 -15.01 -17.23
CA GLU A 202 2.76 -15.53 -18.44
C GLU A 202 4.18 -15.02 -18.46
N ILE A 203 5.10 -15.81 -19.02
CA ILE A 203 6.52 -15.48 -19.12
C ILE A 203 6.85 -15.26 -20.59
N ILE A 204 7.47 -14.11 -20.88
CA ILE A 204 8.06 -13.81 -22.19
C ILE A 204 9.56 -13.89 -22.03
N ASP A 205 10.18 -14.87 -22.67
CA ASP A 205 11.62 -15.09 -22.68
C ASP A 205 12.24 -14.25 -23.80
N LYS A 206 12.42 -12.96 -23.52
CA LYS A 206 12.98 -11.96 -24.44
C LYS A 206 13.60 -10.85 -23.61
N ASP A 207 14.79 -10.43 -24.01
CA ASP A 207 15.48 -9.30 -23.41
C ASP A 207 14.82 -7.96 -23.80
N PHE A 208 14.65 -7.08 -22.84
CA PHE A 208 14.05 -5.75 -23.03
C PHE A 208 14.93 -4.67 -22.38
N ASP A 209 15.13 -3.57 -23.07
CA ASP A 209 15.48 -2.32 -22.40
C ASP A 209 14.26 -1.79 -21.65
N THR A 210 14.37 -1.64 -20.34
CA THR A 210 13.22 -1.25 -19.49
C THR A 210 12.77 0.19 -19.71
N GLY A 211 13.64 1.07 -20.19
CA GLY A 211 13.27 2.42 -20.60
C GLY A 211 12.37 2.40 -21.82
N ASN A 212 12.77 1.65 -22.86
CA ASN A 212 11.96 1.46 -24.05
C ASN A 212 10.63 0.75 -23.73
N LEU A 213 10.68 -0.25 -22.85
CA LEU A 213 9.47 -0.93 -22.37
C LEU A 213 8.52 0.05 -21.69
N TYR A 214 9.05 0.94 -20.84
CA TYR A 214 8.22 1.93 -20.16
C TYR A 214 7.61 2.94 -21.14
N GLU A 215 8.33 3.39 -22.17
CA GLU A 215 7.79 4.26 -23.21
C GLU A 215 6.56 3.63 -23.89
N MET A 216 6.63 2.33 -24.26
CA MET A 216 5.48 1.61 -24.84
C MET A 216 4.30 1.55 -23.88
N LEU A 217 4.57 1.24 -22.61
CA LEU A 217 3.53 1.14 -21.60
C LEU A 217 2.90 2.47 -21.27
N TYR A 218 3.69 3.56 -21.26
CA TYR A 218 3.21 4.91 -21.03
C TYR A 218 2.33 5.44 -22.18
N GLU A 219 2.65 5.06 -23.43
CA GLU A 219 1.77 5.34 -24.58
C GLU A 219 0.45 4.54 -24.51
N TYR A 220 0.48 3.33 -23.95
CA TYR A 220 -0.69 2.49 -23.75
C TYR A 220 -1.58 2.98 -22.60
N ASP A 221 -0.97 3.35 -21.46
CA ASP A 221 -1.60 3.93 -20.28
C ASP A 221 -0.63 4.89 -19.58
N ASP A 222 -0.86 6.19 -19.74
CA ASP A 222 -0.04 7.28 -19.19
C ASP A 222 -0.03 7.35 -17.64
N LYS A 223 -0.82 6.48 -17.00
CA LYS A 223 -0.88 6.30 -15.55
C LYS A 223 -0.08 5.10 -15.05
N THR A 224 0.66 4.42 -15.93
CA THR A 224 1.52 3.29 -15.57
C THR A 224 2.57 3.71 -14.55
N LEU A 225 2.59 3.04 -13.40
CA LEU A 225 3.59 3.24 -12.36
C LEU A 225 4.84 2.40 -12.66
N TRP A 226 6.01 2.94 -12.38
CA TRP A 226 7.27 2.25 -12.56
C TRP A 226 8.11 2.28 -11.28
N LEU A 227 8.33 1.10 -10.67
CA LEU A 227 9.38 0.88 -9.69
C LEU A 227 10.56 0.27 -10.45
N ASP A 228 11.64 1.04 -10.59
CA ASP A 228 12.73 0.77 -11.51
C ASP A 228 14.02 0.36 -10.77
N SER A 229 14.57 -0.77 -11.18
CA SER A 229 15.92 -1.16 -10.81
C SER A 229 16.91 -0.61 -11.84
N SER A 230 17.01 0.75 -11.95
CA SER A 230 17.89 1.39 -12.93
C SER A 230 19.36 1.10 -12.70
N LYS A 231 19.72 0.66 -11.49
CA LYS A 231 21.00 0.10 -11.13
C LYS A 231 20.79 -1.31 -10.58
N VAL A 232 21.04 -2.31 -11.41
CA VAL A 232 20.84 -3.72 -11.06
C VAL A 232 21.92 -4.19 -10.07
N GLU A 233 21.47 -4.83 -8.98
CA GLU A 233 22.33 -5.41 -7.96
C GLU A 233 21.70 -6.67 -7.37
N GLU A 234 22.45 -7.78 -7.35
CA GLU A 234 21.99 -9.06 -6.83
C GLU A 234 21.57 -8.94 -5.35
N GLY A 235 20.37 -9.46 -5.03
CA GLY A 235 19.82 -9.44 -3.67
C GLY A 235 19.21 -8.11 -3.24
N LEU A 236 19.32 -7.04 -4.05
CA LEU A 236 18.78 -5.73 -3.73
C LEU A 236 17.83 -5.19 -4.81
N SER A 237 18.25 -5.14 -6.08
CA SER A 237 17.54 -4.51 -7.18
C SER A 237 17.62 -5.34 -8.45
N ARG A 238 16.97 -6.51 -8.44
CA ARG A 238 16.93 -7.45 -9.57
C ARG A 238 15.76 -7.19 -10.52
N PHE A 239 14.64 -6.69 -9.99
CA PHE A 239 13.39 -6.61 -10.73
C PHE A 239 12.91 -5.19 -10.94
N SER A 240 12.48 -4.87 -12.15
CA SER A 240 11.68 -3.66 -12.43
C SER A 240 10.20 -4.04 -12.51
N ILE A 241 9.33 -3.24 -11.88
CA ILE A 241 7.89 -3.49 -11.76
C ILE A 241 7.13 -2.36 -12.44
N PHE A 242 6.26 -2.69 -13.38
CA PHE A 242 5.34 -1.77 -14.05
C PHE A 242 3.92 -2.09 -13.58
N GLY A 243 3.33 -1.20 -12.79
CA GLY A 243 2.01 -1.37 -12.21
C GLY A 243 0.93 -0.67 -13.03
N LEU A 244 -0.13 -1.39 -13.38
CA LEU A 244 -1.28 -0.89 -14.13
C LEU A 244 -2.59 -1.20 -13.39
N GLN A 245 -3.61 -0.40 -13.70
CA GLN A 245 -4.94 -0.56 -13.12
C GLN A 245 -5.94 -1.01 -14.18
N GLY A 246 -6.61 -2.12 -13.93
CA GLY A 246 -7.73 -2.58 -14.74
C GLY A 246 -9.09 -2.04 -14.26
N GLU A 247 -10.09 -2.06 -15.11
CA GLU A 247 -11.44 -1.53 -14.81
C GLU A 247 -12.18 -2.31 -13.71
N LYS A 248 -11.87 -3.61 -13.55
CA LYS A 248 -12.62 -4.47 -12.63
C LYS A 248 -12.25 -4.27 -11.16
N ARG A 249 -10.97 -4.02 -10.87
CA ARG A 249 -10.43 -3.99 -9.50
C ARG A 249 -9.56 -2.78 -9.22
N GLY A 250 -9.04 -2.15 -10.29
CA GLY A 250 -8.19 -0.98 -10.18
C GLY A 250 -8.88 0.14 -9.40
N HIS A 251 -8.24 0.63 -8.38
CA HIS A 251 -8.72 1.77 -7.58
C HIS A 251 -7.54 2.52 -6.98
N THR A 252 -7.79 3.76 -6.63
CA THR A 252 -6.81 4.65 -6.00
C THR A 252 -7.28 4.99 -4.59
N ILE A 253 -6.36 4.97 -3.65
CA ILE A 253 -6.56 5.40 -2.26
C ILE A 253 -5.76 6.69 -2.06
N LYS A 254 -6.43 7.73 -1.59
CA LYS A 254 -5.84 9.00 -1.14
C LYS A 254 -6.16 9.20 0.34
N TYR A 255 -5.21 9.72 1.09
CA TYR A 255 -5.37 9.96 2.52
C TYR A 255 -5.00 11.38 2.92
N ASP A 256 -5.83 11.96 3.75
CA ASP A 256 -5.60 13.23 4.44
C ASP A 256 -5.41 12.96 5.94
N VAL A 257 -4.18 13.14 6.43
CA VAL A 257 -3.80 12.89 7.83
C VAL A 257 -4.44 13.88 8.80
N ASN A 258 -4.76 15.10 8.34
CA ASN A 258 -5.34 16.12 9.20
C ASN A 258 -6.79 15.85 9.55
N ASN A 259 -7.55 15.38 8.56
CA ASN A 259 -8.96 15.06 8.68
C ASN A 259 -9.20 13.55 8.95
N LYS A 260 -8.18 12.70 8.86
CA LYS A 260 -8.27 11.24 8.93
C LYS A 260 -9.29 10.67 7.94
N ILE A 261 -9.20 11.16 6.70
CA ILE A 261 -10.10 10.76 5.62
C ILE A 261 -9.34 9.91 4.62
N VAL A 262 -9.80 8.68 4.43
CA VAL A 262 -9.41 7.79 3.32
C VAL A 262 -10.45 7.93 2.21
N GLU A 263 -9.99 8.34 1.04
CA GLU A 263 -10.79 8.42 -0.17
C GLU A 263 -10.40 7.29 -1.13
N LYS A 264 -11.37 6.47 -1.54
CA LYS A 264 -11.19 5.41 -2.53
C LYS A 264 -11.97 5.73 -3.80
N THR A 265 -11.28 5.80 -4.93
CA THR A 265 -11.86 6.02 -6.27
C THR A 265 -11.57 4.85 -7.18
N PHE A 266 -12.54 4.45 -8.01
CA PHE A 266 -12.41 3.31 -8.91
C PHE A 266 -12.08 3.78 -10.33
N VAL A 267 -11.31 2.95 -11.06
CA VAL A 267 -10.99 3.23 -12.46
C VAL A 267 -12.27 3.30 -13.30
N ASN A 268 -12.35 4.32 -14.17
CA ASN A 268 -13.48 4.54 -15.10
C ASN A 268 -14.84 4.63 -14.40
N SER A 269 -14.89 5.14 -13.17
CA SER A 269 -16.11 5.29 -12.39
C SER A 269 -16.11 6.61 -11.64
N ASP A 270 -17.24 7.29 -11.61
CA ASP A 270 -17.47 8.45 -10.74
C ASP A 270 -17.70 8.04 -9.27
N LYS A 271 -17.70 6.73 -9.01
CA LYS A 271 -17.92 6.19 -7.65
C LYS A 271 -16.73 6.52 -6.76
N LYS A 272 -17.02 7.20 -5.67
CA LYS A 272 -16.09 7.56 -4.61
C LYS A 272 -16.61 7.02 -3.29
N GLU A 273 -15.76 6.30 -2.57
CA GLU A 273 -16.03 5.84 -1.21
C GLU A 273 -15.13 6.66 -0.26
N VAL A 274 -15.69 7.09 0.87
CA VAL A 274 -14.99 7.92 1.86
C VAL A 274 -15.13 7.26 3.22
N PHE A 275 -13.99 7.10 3.91
CA PHE A 275 -13.91 6.48 5.23
C PHE A 275 -13.24 7.46 6.20
N GLU A 276 -13.85 7.68 7.38
CA GLU A 276 -13.31 8.51 8.45
C GLU A 276 -12.47 7.64 9.39
N GLU A 277 -11.29 7.24 8.94
CA GLU A 277 -10.37 6.40 9.71
C GLU A 277 -8.90 6.62 9.31
N ASN A 278 -7.99 6.12 10.15
CA ASN A 278 -6.56 6.12 9.88
C ASN A 278 -6.21 5.17 8.72
N ILE A 279 -5.28 5.58 7.85
CA ILE A 279 -4.88 4.82 6.66
C ILE A 279 -4.34 3.42 6.99
N PHE A 280 -3.60 3.26 8.10
CA PHE A 280 -3.04 1.98 8.49
C PHE A 280 -4.14 1.01 8.93
N TYR A 281 -5.15 1.48 9.68
CA TYR A 281 -6.33 0.69 10.02
C TYR A 281 -7.11 0.29 8.77
N TYR A 282 -7.35 1.25 7.87
CA TYR A 282 -8.05 1.00 6.62
C TYR A 282 -7.35 -0.09 5.79
N LEU A 283 -6.03 0.01 5.59
CA LEU A 283 -5.27 -0.96 4.80
C LEU A 283 -5.22 -2.33 5.48
N LYS A 284 -5.07 -2.39 6.80
CA LYS A 284 -5.08 -3.65 7.55
C LYS A 284 -6.40 -4.41 7.36
N ALA A 285 -7.52 -3.68 7.36
CA ALA A 285 -8.86 -4.24 7.20
C ALA A 285 -9.23 -4.58 5.75
N ASN A 286 -8.84 -3.74 4.79
CA ASN A 286 -9.42 -3.74 3.44
C ASN A 286 -8.47 -4.16 2.32
N ARG A 287 -7.15 -4.33 2.58
CA ARG A 287 -6.24 -4.76 1.52
C ARG A 287 -6.56 -6.19 1.09
N PRO A 288 -6.57 -6.48 -0.22
CA PRO A 288 -6.66 -7.85 -0.71
C PRO A 288 -5.49 -8.70 -0.21
N ARG A 289 -5.77 -9.98 0.05
CA ARG A 289 -4.77 -10.94 0.51
C ARG A 289 -4.82 -12.18 -0.35
N CYS A 290 -3.67 -12.76 -0.66
CA CYS A 290 -3.53 -14.04 -1.33
C CYS A 290 -2.36 -14.85 -0.77
N GLU A 291 -2.32 -16.13 -1.06
CA GLU A 291 -1.16 -16.94 -0.79
C GLU A 291 0.00 -16.56 -1.70
N TYR A 292 1.24 -16.76 -1.23
CA TYR A 292 2.46 -16.53 -2.01
C TYR A 292 2.62 -17.64 -3.06
N ASP A 293 2.80 -17.26 -4.34
CA ASP A 293 3.13 -18.22 -5.40
C ASP A 293 4.65 -18.42 -5.45
N GLU A 294 5.10 -19.58 -4.98
CA GLU A 294 6.52 -19.96 -4.92
C GLU A 294 7.18 -20.15 -6.30
N ASN A 295 6.41 -20.21 -7.38
CA ASN A 295 6.96 -20.33 -8.73
C ASN A 295 7.46 -18.99 -9.29
N LEU A 296 7.14 -17.87 -8.65
CA LEU A 296 7.61 -16.54 -9.03
C LEU A 296 8.90 -16.19 -8.27
N PRO A 297 9.94 -15.67 -8.95
CA PRO A 297 11.23 -15.37 -8.32
C PRO A 297 11.26 -14.01 -7.59
N PHE A 298 10.12 -13.34 -7.45
CA PHE A 298 9.98 -12.00 -6.85
C PHE A 298 8.82 -11.93 -5.86
N ASP A 299 8.88 -10.95 -4.97
CA ASP A 299 7.91 -10.78 -3.89
C ASP A 299 6.62 -10.08 -4.33
N PHE A 300 6.67 -9.19 -5.33
CA PHE A 300 5.47 -8.46 -5.77
C PHE A 300 4.54 -9.33 -6.63
N GLN A 301 3.38 -9.66 -6.10
CA GLN A 301 2.36 -10.49 -6.76
C GLN A 301 1.02 -9.78 -6.82
N LEU A 302 0.99 -8.61 -7.46
CA LEU A 302 -0.09 -7.62 -7.49
C LEU A 302 -0.32 -6.96 -6.12
N GLY A 303 -0.98 -5.81 -6.10
CA GLY A 303 -1.23 -5.06 -4.88
C GLY A 303 -1.10 -3.55 -5.06
N TYR A 304 -0.84 -2.85 -3.98
CA TYR A 304 -0.68 -1.40 -3.99
C TYR A 304 0.72 -0.97 -4.34
N ILE A 305 0.85 0.04 -5.21
CA ILE A 305 2.07 0.78 -5.48
C ILE A 305 1.77 2.27 -5.22
N GLY A 306 2.69 2.97 -4.56
CA GLY A 306 2.52 4.39 -4.29
C GLY A 306 3.47 4.91 -3.21
N TYR A 307 3.03 5.94 -2.49
CA TYR A 307 3.83 6.57 -1.44
C TYR A 307 3.08 6.80 -0.13
N PHE A 308 3.86 6.89 0.94
CA PHE A 308 3.46 7.43 2.24
C PHE A 308 4.32 8.67 2.52
N GLY A 309 3.69 9.83 2.69
CA GLY A 309 4.33 11.11 2.90
C GLY A 309 4.77 11.31 4.35
N TYR A 310 5.76 12.18 4.54
CA TYR A 310 6.38 12.43 5.84
C TYR A 310 5.42 12.92 6.92
N GLU A 311 4.36 13.66 6.54
CA GLU A 311 3.37 14.22 7.45
C GLU A 311 2.53 13.16 8.17
N LEU A 312 2.57 11.89 7.74
CA LEU A 312 2.00 10.75 8.47
C LEU A 312 2.64 10.52 9.86
N LYS A 313 3.74 11.20 10.19
CA LYS A 313 4.30 11.26 11.55
C LYS A 313 3.26 11.69 12.60
N LYS A 314 2.20 12.40 12.19
CA LYS A 314 1.08 12.75 13.05
C LYS A 314 0.33 11.53 13.54
N ASP A 315 0.15 10.53 12.68
CA ASP A 315 -0.55 9.28 13.02
C ASP A 315 0.38 8.28 13.73
N THR A 316 1.66 8.22 13.34
CA THR A 316 2.61 7.20 13.82
C THR A 316 3.33 7.59 15.10
N GLU A 317 3.68 8.88 15.27
CA GLU A 317 4.47 9.38 16.41
C GLU A 317 3.71 10.42 17.25
N ASN A 318 2.46 10.73 16.91
CA ASN A 318 1.63 11.75 17.56
C ASN A 318 2.31 13.15 17.61
N VAL A 319 3.02 13.52 16.55
CA VAL A 319 3.62 14.85 16.36
C VAL A 319 2.73 15.67 15.43
N VAL A 320 2.25 16.82 15.91
CA VAL A 320 1.33 17.68 15.14
C VAL A 320 2.07 18.30 13.95
N ASN A 321 1.51 18.18 12.74
CA ASN A 321 2.05 18.84 11.57
C ASN A 321 1.84 20.36 11.64
N LYS A 322 2.92 21.13 11.59
CA LYS A 322 2.87 22.59 11.59
C LYS A 322 2.41 23.15 10.25
N TYR A 323 2.72 22.46 9.16
CA TYR A 323 2.38 22.86 7.80
C TYR A 323 1.54 21.78 7.14
N SER A 324 0.63 22.19 6.24
CA SER A 324 -0.17 21.27 5.42
C SER A 324 0.47 21.09 4.06
N TYR A 325 0.47 19.85 3.58
CA TYR A 325 0.89 19.52 2.23
C TYR A 325 -0.29 19.67 1.26
N SER A 326 -0.03 20.11 0.03
CA SER A 326 -1.08 20.36 -0.98
C SER A 326 -1.62 19.10 -1.65
N TYR A 327 -0.89 18.00 -1.53
CA TYR A 327 -1.24 16.69 -2.09
C TYR A 327 -1.60 15.71 -0.97
N PRO A 328 -2.20 14.56 -1.29
CA PRO A 328 -2.52 13.54 -0.28
C PRO A 328 -1.28 13.12 0.53
N ASP A 329 -1.45 12.88 1.83
CA ASP A 329 -0.37 12.40 2.70
C ASP A 329 -0.02 10.93 2.42
N ALA A 330 -0.94 10.14 1.86
CA ALA A 330 -0.64 8.87 1.20
C ALA A 330 -1.42 8.76 -0.11
N TYR A 331 -0.78 8.19 -1.12
CA TYR A 331 -1.37 7.94 -2.42
C TYR A 331 -0.97 6.55 -2.92
N LEU A 332 -1.95 5.66 -3.03
CA LEU A 332 -1.73 4.26 -3.39
C LEU A 332 -2.64 3.88 -4.56
N LYS A 333 -2.08 3.32 -5.62
CA LYS A 333 -2.84 2.69 -6.71
C LYS A 333 -2.85 1.18 -6.52
N TYR A 334 -4.02 0.57 -6.52
CA TYR A 334 -4.16 -0.87 -6.55
C TYR A 334 -3.93 -1.37 -7.97
N CYS A 335 -2.78 -2.00 -8.19
CA CYS A 335 -2.37 -2.57 -9.46
C CYS A 335 -2.84 -4.03 -9.52
N ASP A 336 -3.93 -4.28 -10.24
CA ASP A 336 -4.48 -5.61 -10.52
C ASP A 336 -3.93 -6.21 -11.82
N ARG A 337 -3.02 -5.48 -12.47
CA ARG A 337 -2.20 -5.86 -13.63
C ARG A 337 -0.79 -5.37 -13.42
N ALA A 338 0.19 -6.16 -13.81
CA ALA A 338 1.59 -5.73 -13.75
C ALA A 338 2.48 -6.45 -14.75
N LEU A 339 3.57 -5.78 -15.13
CA LEU A 339 4.71 -6.43 -15.76
C LEU A 339 5.88 -6.41 -14.77
N VAL A 340 6.59 -7.52 -14.64
CA VAL A 340 7.81 -7.60 -13.83
C VAL A 340 8.94 -8.10 -14.72
N TYR A 341 10.00 -7.29 -14.86
CA TYR A 341 11.15 -7.62 -15.64
C TYR A 341 12.31 -8.08 -14.76
N ASP A 342 12.83 -9.27 -15.03
CA ASP A 342 14.01 -9.84 -14.37
C ASP A 342 15.26 -9.47 -15.14
N HIS A 343 16.03 -8.53 -14.64
CA HIS A 343 17.26 -8.05 -15.26
C HIS A 343 18.40 -9.10 -15.31
N MET A 344 18.33 -10.11 -14.44
CA MET A 344 19.38 -11.16 -14.42
C MET A 344 19.09 -12.30 -15.39
N GLU A 345 17.82 -12.65 -15.57
CA GLU A 345 17.43 -13.75 -16.46
C GLU A 345 16.92 -13.25 -17.83
N GLY A 346 16.72 -11.94 -18.03
CA GLY A 346 16.18 -11.38 -19.28
C GLY A 346 14.75 -11.85 -19.56
N LYS A 347 13.92 -12.01 -18.51
CA LYS A 347 12.55 -12.50 -18.62
C LYS A 347 11.54 -11.43 -18.19
N LEU A 348 10.46 -11.33 -18.94
CA LEU A 348 9.33 -10.48 -18.60
C LEU A 348 8.14 -11.31 -18.17
N TYR A 349 7.61 -11.03 -16.99
CA TYR A 349 6.44 -11.68 -16.40
C TYR A 349 5.22 -10.75 -16.54
N LEU A 350 4.14 -11.22 -17.14
CA LEU A 350 2.86 -10.54 -17.23
C LEU A 350 1.92 -11.08 -16.17
N LEU A 351 1.56 -10.28 -15.18
CA LEU A 351 0.71 -10.66 -14.05
C LEU A 351 -0.66 -10.03 -14.17
N SER A 352 -1.70 -10.83 -13.97
CA SER A 352 -3.10 -10.37 -13.83
C SER A 352 -3.90 -11.37 -13.00
N TYR A 353 -5.18 -11.11 -12.79
CA TYR A 353 -6.10 -12.13 -12.29
C TYR A 353 -6.55 -13.08 -13.41
N LYS A 354 -6.98 -14.31 -13.04
CA LYS A 354 -7.44 -15.35 -14.00
C LYS A 354 -8.63 -14.92 -14.87
N ASP A 355 -9.43 -13.97 -14.42
CA ASP A 355 -10.57 -13.45 -15.18
C ASP A 355 -10.22 -12.25 -16.07
N ASP A 356 -8.94 -11.92 -16.22
CA ASP A 356 -8.44 -10.76 -16.99
C ASP A 356 -7.35 -11.16 -18.00
N LEU A 357 -7.59 -12.22 -18.75
CA LEU A 357 -6.62 -12.77 -19.71
C LEU A 357 -6.52 -11.94 -21.00
N GLU A 358 -7.58 -11.22 -21.40
CA GLU A 358 -7.61 -10.39 -22.61
C GLU A 358 -6.51 -9.33 -22.59
N TRP A 359 -6.30 -8.69 -21.44
CA TRP A 359 -5.24 -7.70 -21.28
C TRP A 359 -3.85 -8.24 -21.61
N LYS A 360 -3.56 -9.50 -21.31
CA LYS A 360 -2.25 -10.11 -21.64
C LYS A 360 -2.03 -10.19 -23.14
N GLU A 361 -3.07 -10.49 -23.90
CA GLU A 361 -2.99 -10.50 -25.37
C GLU A 361 -2.77 -9.09 -25.91
N ASP A 362 -3.40 -8.07 -25.35
CA ASP A 362 -3.19 -6.66 -25.72
C ASP A 362 -1.75 -6.25 -25.50
N ILE A 363 -1.18 -6.58 -24.32
CA ILE A 363 0.23 -6.29 -24.01
C ILE A 363 1.17 -7.03 -24.95
N LYS A 364 0.94 -8.33 -25.25
CA LYS A 364 1.76 -9.06 -26.21
C LYS A 364 1.73 -8.42 -27.60
N ASN A 365 0.59 -7.94 -28.04
CA ASN A 365 0.46 -7.21 -29.30
C ASN A 365 1.21 -5.87 -29.26
N LEU A 366 1.17 -5.16 -28.12
CA LEU A 366 1.95 -3.94 -27.90
C LEU A 366 3.45 -4.20 -28.01
N LEU A 367 3.95 -5.24 -27.31
CA LEU A 367 5.39 -5.59 -27.29
C LEU A 367 5.97 -6.05 -28.62
N ASN A 368 5.13 -6.32 -29.62
CA ASN A 368 5.55 -6.66 -30.98
C ASN A 368 5.67 -5.42 -31.89
N LYS A 369 5.30 -4.22 -31.41
CA LYS A 369 5.45 -2.98 -32.19
C LYS A 369 6.89 -2.46 -32.11
N GLU A 370 7.38 -1.84 -33.19
CA GLU A 370 8.64 -1.11 -33.16
C GLU A 370 8.44 0.27 -32.51
N ILE A 371 9.36 0.65 -31.64
CA ILE A 371 9.36 1.99 -31.00
C ILE A 371 10.25 2.91 -31.84
N ILE A 372 9.74 4.09 -32.16
CA ILE A 372 10.52 5.19 -32.71
C ILE A 372 10.62 6.25 -31.61
N ILE A 373 11.75 6.29 -30.90
CA ILE A 373 12.01 7.33 -29.90
C ILE A 373 12.63 8.54 -30.64
N ASN A 374 11.87 9.61 -30.72
CA ASN A 374 12.39 10.90 -31.21
C ASN A 374 12.86 11.73 -30.02
N LYS A 375 14.18 11.87 -29.81
CA LYS A 375 14.72 12.85 -28.85
C LYS A 375 14.75 14.23 -29.53
N GLU A 376 14.11 15.25 -28.92
CA GLU A 376 14.34 16.64 -29.26
C GLU A 376 15.72 17.09 -28.75
N GLU A 377 16.60 17.48 -29.65
CA GLU A 377 17.97 17.94 -29.30
C GLU A 377 18.09 19.47 -29.18
N THR A 378 16.97 20.20 -29.13
CA THR A 378 17.00 21.66 -29.08
C THR A 378 17.41 22.17 -27.72
N ARG A 379 18.49 23.00 -27.68
CA ARG A 379 18.89 23.69 -26.45
C ARG A 379 17.77 24.65 -26.00
N ARG A 380 17.44 24.59 -24.71
CA ARG A 380 16.44 25.47 -24.04
C ARG A 380 17.12 26.31 -22.95
N ASP A 381 16.54 27.48 -22.65
CA ASP A 381 17.00 28.31 -21.54
C ASP A 381 16.83 27.56 -20.23
N PHE A 382 17.82 27.71 -19.32
CA PHE A 382 17.81 27.02 -18.04
C PHE A 382 16.85 27.75 -17.09
N PRO A 383 16.03 27.01 -16.30
CA PRO A 383 15.06 27.62 -15.40
C PRO A 383 15.75 28.33 -14.22
N LYS A 384 15.01 29.24 -13.58
CA LYS A 384 15.42 29.81 -12.29
C LYS A 384 15.37 28.74 -11.21
N LEU A 385 16.46 28.63 -10.45
CA LEU A 385 16.61 27.73 -9.30
C LEU A 385 16.75 28.54 -8.02
N LYS A 386 16.09 28.12 -6.93
CA LYS A 386 16.14 28.80 -5.65
C LYS A 386 16.04 27.83 -4.49
N PHE A 387 16.97 27.93 -3.52
CA PHE A 387 16.78 27.29 -2.21
C PHE A 387 15.74 28.05 -1.39
N VAL A 388 14.85 27.32 -0.70
CA VAL A 388 13.88 27.92 0.23
C VAL A 388 14.57 28.59 1.40
N LYS A 389 15.58 27.93 1.96
CA LYS A 389 16.50 28.55 2.92
C LYS A 389 17.84 28.83 2.25
N ASP A 390 18.27 30.06 2.29
CA ASP A 390 19.61 30.43 1.83
C ASP A 390 20.69 29.85 2.76
N LYS A 391 21.93 29.89 2.31
CA LYS A 391 23.09 29.33 3.03
C LYS A 391 23.15 29.86 4.47
N LYS A 392 22.98 31.17 4.65
CA LYS A 392 23.04 31.80 5.97
C LYS A 392 21.97 31.26 6.91
N THR A 393 20.72 31.21 6.48
CA THR A 393 19.60 30.72 7.32
C THR A 393 19.77 29.23 7.66
N TYR A 394 20.27 28.43 6.72
CA TYR A 394 20.49 27.00 6.93
C TYR A 394 21.61 26.75 7.94
N THR A 395 22.75 27.49 7.84
CA THR A 395 23.86 27.39 8.80
C THR A 395 23.48 27.88 10.18
N GLU A 396 22.66 28.96 10.30
CA GLU A 396 22.10 29.39 11.60
C GLU A 396 21.23 28.31 12.25
N ASP A 397 20.44 27.55 11.46
CA ASP A 397 19.64 26.44 11.99
C ASP A 397 20.51 25.27 12.45
N ILE A 398 21.65 24.98 11.77
CA ILE A 398 22.62 23.98 12.23
C ILE A 398 23.19 24.39 13.60
N LEU A 399 23.55 25.64 13.80
CA LEU A 399 24.05 26.13 15.10
C LEU A 399 23.00 25.93 16.21
N LYS A 400 21.73 26.24 15.94
CA LYS A 400 20.62 25.98 16.89
C LYS A 400 20.50 24.48 17.24
N ILE A 401 20.61 23.60 16.23
CA ILE A 401 20.58 22.15 16.45
C ILE A 401 21.77 21.74 17.36
N LYS A 402 22.98 22.22 17.09
CA LYS A 402 24.15 21.91 17.92
C LYS A 402 23.97 22.38 19.39
N ASP A 403 23.27 23.49 19.61
CA ASP A 403 22.93 23.95 20.97
C ASP A 403 21.87 23.05 21.62
N LEU A 404 20.89 22.59 20.90
CA LEU A 404 19.89 21.60 21.38
C LEU A 404 20.54 20.25 21.70
N ILE A 405 21.52 19.81 20.90
CA ILE A 405 22.32 18.61 21.20
C ILE A 405 23.11 18.79 22.48
N ARG A 406 23.80 19.96 22.70
CA ARG A 406 24.52 20.28 23.96
C ARG A 406 23.59 20.33 25.16
N ALA A 407 22.34 20.76 24.97
CA ALA A 407 21.31 20.77 26.00
C ALA A 407 20.72 19.37 26.31
N GLY A 408 21.07 18.35 25.53
CA GLY A 408 20.55 16.97 25.68
C GLY A 408 19.17 16.75 25.16
N GLU A 409 18.62 17.66 24.34
CA GLU A 409 17.27 17.54 23.75
C GLU A 409 17.22 16.52 22.61
N THR A 410 18.31 16.35 21.88
CA THR A 410 18.45 15.43 20.77
C THR A 410 19.89 14.97 20.59
N TYR A 411 20.15 13.92 19.84
CA TYR A 411 21.51 13.41 19.54
C TYR A 411 21.90 13.66 18.09
N GLU A 412 20.92 13.61 17.20
CA GLU A 412 21.05 13.80 15.75
C GLU A 412 19.73 14.38 15.20
N VAL A 413 19.83 15.31 14.26
CA VAL A 413 18.68 15.89 13.54
C VAL A 413 18.95 15.85 12.06
N CYS A 414 18.09 15.19 11.28
CA CYS A 414 18.10 15.31 9.83
C CYS A 414 17.45 16.64 9.42
N LEU A 415 18.27 17.68 9.22
CA LEU A 415 17.80 18.98 8.72
C LEU A 415 17.68 18.96 7.21
N THR A 416 16.55 19.47 6.66
CA THR A 416 16.33 19.50 5.24
C THR A 416 16.19 20.91 4.67
N ASN A 417 16.42 21.01 3.36
CA ASN A 417 16.14 22.17 2.55
C ASN A 417 15.44 21.75 1.26
N ARG A 418 14.83 22.67 0.57
CA ARG A 418 14.14 22.42 -0.71
C ARG A 418 14.67 23.34 -1.77
N LEU A 419 15.00 22.78 -2.92
CA LEU A 419 15.34 23.48 -4.14
C LEU A 419 14.10 23.58 -5.03
N ASP A 420 13.62 24.78 -5.27
CA ASP A 420 12.50 25.08 -6.17
C ASP A 420 13.03 25.38 -7.58
N ILE A 421 12.38 24.81 -8.60
CA ILE A 421 12.68 24.94 -10.02
C ILE A 421 11.44 25.53 -10.69
N PHE A 422 11.55 26.74 -11.23
CA PHE A 422 10.40 27.49 -11.77
C PHE A 422 10.29 27.32 -13.28
N ASP A 423 9.77 26.18 -13.69
CA ASP A 423 9.41 25.89 -15.09
C ASP A 423 8.47 24.70 -15.19
N LYS A 424 7.78 24.59 -16.33
CA LYS A 424 6.98 23.43 -16.69
C LYS A 424 7.88 22.32 -17.21
N ILE A 425 8.01 21.24 -16.45
CA ILE A 425 8.85 20.09 -16.77
C ILE A 425 7.96 18.90 -17.16
N ASP A 426 8.27 18.25 -18.29
CA ASP A 426 7.70 16.95 -18.59
C ASP A 426 8.32 15.87 -17.68
N GLY A 427 7.51 15.33 -16.79
CA GLY A 427 7.98 14.42 -15.73
C GLY A 427 8.59 13.13 -16.26
N LYS A 428 8.01 12.54 -17.31
CA LYS A 428 8.52 11.31 -17.93
C LYS A 428 9.88 11.55 -18.58
N ASN A 429 9.99 12.58 -19.42
CA ASN A 429 11.24 12.88 -20.11
C ASN A 429 12.35 13.28 -19.11
N TYR A 430 12.01 14.04 -18.07
CA TYR A 430 12.96 14.33 -17.00
C TYR A 430 13.40 13.06 -16.25
N TYR A 431 12.47 12.13 -15.94
CA TYR A 431 12.82 10.87 -15.30
C TYR A 431 13.78 10.03 -16.14
N MET A 432 13.59 9.98 -17.45
CA MET A 432 14.51 9.25 -18.35
C MET A 432 15.94 9.80 -18.27
N GLU A 433 16.10 11.14 -18.20
CA GLU A 433 17.42 11.76 -17.98
C GLU A 433 17.94 11.49 -16.55
N LEU A 434 17.09 11.54 -15.53
CA LEU A 434 17.47 11.24 -14.14
C LEU A 434 17.98 9.79 -14.00
N ARG A 435 17.29 8.85 -14.63
CA ARG A 435 17.66 7.44 -14.70
C ARG A 435 19.04 7.20 -15.31
N ASP A 436 19.39 7.96 -16.35
CA ASP A 436 20.68 7.87 -17.01
C ASP A 436 21.81 8.54 -16.19
N LYS A 437 21.58 9.75 -15.67
CA LYS A 437 22.59 10.54 -14.96
C LYS A 437 22.81 10.12 -13.50
N SER A 438 21.79 9.58 -12.85
CA SER A 438 21.82 9.22 -11.45
C SER A 438 21.07 7.91 -11.19
N PRO A 439 21.52 6.76 -11.72
CA PRO A 439 20.83 5.47 -11.53
C PRO A 439 20.84 5.04 -10.06
N GLY A 440 19.68 4.63 -9.54
CA GLY A 440 19.47 4.15 -8.17
C GLY A 440 18.92 2.73 -8.11
N GLN A 441 19.17 2.03 -7.01
CA GLN A 441 18.63 0.69 -6.78
C GLN A 441 17.10 0.71 -6.54
N TYR A 442 16.58 1.81 -6.02
CA TYR A 442 15.17 2.05 -5.71
C TYR A 442 14.61 3.24 -6.48
N SER A 443 14.96 3.33 -7.76
CA SER A 443 14.40 4.34 -8.66
C SER A 443 12.91 4.11 -8.87
N ALA A 444 12.17 5.18 -9.13
CA ALA A 444 10.75 5.10 -9.42
C ALA A 444 10.26 6.29 -10.24
N PHE A 445 9.30 6.03 -11.13
CA PHE A 445 8.49 7.07 -11.74
C PHE A 445 7.02 6.81 -11.48
N LEU A 446 6.37 7.76 -10.79
CA LEU A 446 4.95 7.67 -10.45
C LEU A 446 4.21 8.86 -11.08
N PRO A 447 3.53 8.66 -12.21
CA PRO A 447 2.65 9.66 -12.81
C PRO A 447 1.30 9.65 -12.09
N LEU A 448 1.20 10.43 -11.00
CA LEU A 448 -0.01 10.56 -10.21
C LEU A 448 -0.75 11.83 -10.64
N ASP A 449 -2.02 11.76 -10.93
CA ASP A 449 -2.89 12.89 -11.31
C ASP A 449 -2.14 14.22 -11.63
N GLU A 450 -2.10 15.16 -10.66
CA GLU A 450 -1.46 16.47 -10.78
C GLU A 450 0.02 16.49 -10.37
N LEU A 451 0.54 15.39 -9.77
CA LEU A 451 1.92 15.29 -9.29
C LEU A 451 2.65 14.15 -10.01
N LYS A 452 3.81 14.45 -10.61
CA LYS A 452 4.72 13.41 -11.11
C LYS A 452 5.91 13.28 -10.18
N ILE A 453 6.23 12.06 -9.78
CA ILE A 453 7.35 11.79 -8.87
C ILE A 453 8.45 11.07 -9.65
N ALA A 454 9.60 11.72 -9.80
CA ALA A 454 10.79 11.18 -10.45
C ALA A 454 11.87 10.94 -9.39
N SER A 455 12.08 9.68 -9.01
CA SER A 455 12.96 9.26 -7.90
C SER A 455 14.13 8.44 -8.40
N SER A 456 15.33 8.72 -7.90
CA SER A 456 16.52 7.88 -8.06
C SER A 456 17.11 7.47 -6.70
N SER A 457 16.26 7.09 -5.78
CA SER A 457 16.66 6.65 -4.44
C SER A 457 17.56 5.42 -4.50
N MET A 458 18.50 5.37 -3.55
CA MET A 458 19.42 4.24 -3.37
C MET A 458 19.20 3.54 -2.03
N GLU A 459 18.35 4.06 -1.15
CA GLU A 459 18.21 3.60 0.23
C GLU A 459 16.93 2.80 0.44
N ARG A 460 17.08 1.56 0.97
CA ARG A 460 15.94 0.77 1.45
C ARG A 460 15.50 1.26 2.80
N PHE A 461 14.23 1.67 2.88
CA PHE A 461 13.58 1.93 4.16
C PHE A 461 13.21 0.63 4.86
N LEU A 462 12.37 -0.19 4.23
CA LEU A 462 11.78 -1.36 4.87
C LEU A 462 11.38 -2.41 3.84
N ARG A 463 11.80 -3.66 4.03
CA ARG A 463 11.30 -4.80 3.26
C ARG A 463 10.81 -5.88 4.20
N VAL A 464 9.67 -6.49 3.87
CA VAL A 464 9.17 -7.73 4.48
C VAL A 464 9.08 -8.78 3.40
N ASP A 465 9.79 -9.88 3.59
CA ASP A 465 9.80 -11.02 2.67
C ASP A 465 8.73 -12.06 3.00
N LYS A 466 8.60 -13.09 2.17
CA LYS A 466 7.67 -14.21 2.33
C LYS A 466 7.85 -15.02 3.62
N ASN A 467 9.02 -14.97 4.23
CA ASN A 467 9.33 -15.66 5.48
C ASN A 467 9.06 -14.81 6.71
N LYS A 468 8.40 -13.65 6.55
CA LYS A 468 8.19 -12.63 7.59
C LYS A 468 9.51 -12.09 8.17
N ILE A 469 10.58 -12.07 7.37
CA ILE A 469 11.80 -11.37 7.75
C ILE A 469 11.67 -9.92 7.32
N VAL A 470 11.70 -9.02 8.31
CA VAL A 470 11.82 -7.60 8.06
C VAL A 470 13.29 -7.19 7.98
N SER A 471 13.62 -6.30 7.06
CA SER A 471 14.97 -5.75 6.93
C SER A 471 14.95 -4.28 6.53
N THR A 472 15.93 -3.54 7.02
CA THR A 472 16.22 -2.14 6.66
C THR A 472 17.70 -1.99 6.35
N LYS A 473 18.06 -1.04 5.45
CA LYS A 473 19.43 -0.92 4.95
C LYS A 473 19.85 0.55 4.83
N PRO A 474 20.11 1.20 5.97
CA PRO A 474 20.56 2.60 5.98
C PRO A 474 21.95 2.74 5.35
N ILE A 475 22.14 3.83 4.62
CA ILE A 475 23.40 4.21 4.00
C ILE A 475 23.91 5.48 4.70
N LYS A 476 25.15 5.44 5.20
CA LYS A 476 25.85 6.60 5.77
C LYS A 476 27.28 6.63 5.24
N GLY A 477 27.67 7.77 4.70
CA GLY A 477 28.99 7.93 4.10
C GLY A 477 29.11 7.37 2.68
N THR A 478 29.68 8.16 1.82
CA THR A 478 29.94 7.83 0.40
C THR A 478 31.26 8.44 0.00
N ILE A 479 32.14 7.66 -0.62
CA ILE A 479 33.42 8.13 -1.12
C ILE A 479 33.65 7.65 -2.56
N LYS A 480 34.35 8.44 -3.37
CA LYS A 480 34.67 8.06 -4.76
C LYS A 480 35.59 6.84 -4.84
N ARG A 481 35.63 6.20 -6.00
CA ARG A 481 36.63 5.17 -6.31
C ARG A 481 38.02 5.77 -6.43
N GLY A 482 39.03 5.00 -6.02
CA GLY A 482 40.42 5.32 -6.26
C GLY A 482 40.82 5.08 -7.72
N GLU A 483 41.86 5.79 -8.18
CA GLU A 483 42.43 5.59 -9.52
C GLU A 483 43.34 4.35 -9.59
N SER A 484 43.79 3.85 -8.43
CA SER A 484 44.57 2.60 -8.28
C SER A 484 43.94 1.71 -7.20
N LYS A 485 44.34 0.43 -7.17
CA LYS A 485 43.86 -0.50 -6.14
C LYS A 485 44.30 -0.08 -4.73
N GLU A 486 45.50 0.42 -4.59
CA GLU A 486 46.06 0.91 -3.31
C GLU A 486 45.32 2.17 -2.81
N GLU A 487 44.97 3.08 -3.72
CA GLU A 487 44.16 4.23 -3.40
C GLU A 487 42.72 3.84 -3.05
N ASP A 488 42.14 2.89 -3.75
CA ASP A 488 40.81 2.35 -3.49
C ASP A 488 40.72 1.73 -2.08
N GLU A 489 41.71 0.91 -1.71
CA GLU A 489 41.83 0.32 -0.36
C GLU A 489 41.98 1.40 0.72
N ARG A 490 42.77 2.45 0.46
CA ARG A 490 42.94 3.58 1.39
C ARG A 490 41.63 4.35 1.59
N LEU A 491 40.90 4.64 0.52
CA LEU A 491 39.61 5.33 0.58
C LEU A 491 38.55 4.51 1.33
N ILE A 492 38.55 3.19 1.17
CA ILE A 492 37.68 2.29 1.95
C ILE A 492 38.00 2.39 3.44
N GLU A 493 39.29 2.37 3.81
CA GLU A 493 39.71 2.47 5.23
C GLU A 493 39.41 3.87 5.81
N GLU A 494 39.56 4.93 5.02
CA GLU A 494 39.17 6.29 5.38
C GLU A 494 37.67 6.34 5.70
N LEU A 495 36.81 5.81 4.82
CA LEU A 495 35.36 5.75 5.01
C LEU A 495 34.97 4.96 6.27
N ARG A 496 35.69 3.87 6.58
CA ARG A 496 35.45 3.05 7.78
C ARG A 496 35.91 3.70 9.08
N SER A 497 36.88 4.60 9.03
CA SER A 497 37.50 5.20 10.21
C SER A 497 37.03 6.63 10.50
N GLU A 498 36.22 7.22 9.64
CA GLU A 498 35.70 8.57 9.82
C GLU A 498 34.76 8.66 11.01
N GLU A 499 35.16 9.37 12.08
CA GLU A 499 34.44 9.42 13.36
C GLU A 499 33.00 9.95 13.23
N LYS A 500 32.75 10.95 12.37
CA LYS A 500 31.43 11.52 12.12
C LYS A 500 30.51 10.44 11.49
N THR A 501 30.93 9.84 10.40
CA THR A 501 30.18 8.80 9.68
C THR A 501 29.87 7.57 10.53
N MET A 502 30.86 7.13 11.34
CA MET A 502 30.66 6.04 12.30
C MET A 502 29.63 6.38 13.37
N SER A 503 29.70 7.58 13.95
CA SER A 503 28.76 8.03 14.99
C SER A 503 27.35 8.14 14.47
N GLU A 504 27.15 8.75 13.29
CA GLU A 504 25.84 8.83 12.61
C GLU A 504 25.27 7.44 12.32
N ASN A 505 26.09 6.53 11.75
CA ASN A 505 25.63 5.18 11.43
C ASN A 505 25.18 4.45 12.69
N LEU A 506 25.96 4.48 13.77
CA LEU A 506 25.64 3.77 15.01
C LEU A 506 24.34 4.26 15.65
N MET A 507 24.11 5.58 15.68
CA MET A 507 22.87 6.17 16.22
C MET A 507 21.65 5.69 15.44
N ILE A 508 21.71 5.69 14.10
CA ILE A 508 20.59 5.24 13.25
C ILE A 508 20.39 3.74 13.36
N VAL A 509 21.43 2.94 13.42
CA VAL A 509 21.34 1.48 13.58
C VAL A 509 20.64 1.12 14.90
N ASP A 510 20.98 1.77 16.00
CA ASP A 510 20.33 1.51 17.28
C ASP A 510 18.87 2.00 17.30
N LEU A 511 18.56 3.11 16.64
CA LEU A 511 17.19 3.56 16.45
C LEU A 511 16.35 2.53 15.64
N LEU A 512 16.89 2.00 14.55
CA LEU A 512 16.24 1.00 13.73
C LEU A 512 16.06 -0.34 14.48
N ARG A 513 17.06 -0.76 15.27
CA ARG A 513 16.93 -1.93 16.15
C ARG A 513 15.82 -1.75 17.17
N ASN A 514 15.69 -0.55 17.75
CA ASN A 514 14.59 -0.21 18.65
C ASN A 514 13.25 -0.29 17.93
N ASP A 515 13.13 0.23 16.70
CA ASP A 515 11.89 0.21 15.94
C ASP A 515 11.47 -1.23 15.59
N LEU A 516 12.40 -2.06 15.09
CA LEU A 516 12.14 -3.47 14.81
C LEU A 516 11.82 -4.28 16.09
N GLY A 517 12.41 -3.93 17.22
CA GLY A 517 12.16 -4.56 18.51
C GLY A 517 10.70 -4.45 19.01
N LYS A 518 9.92 -3.49 18.49
CA LYS A 518 8.50 -3.30 18.88
C LYS A 518 7.60 -4.46 18.43
N PHE A 519 7.94 -5.15 17.33
CA PHE A 519 7.08 -6.16 16.70
C PHE A 519 7.80 -7.44 16.27
N CYS A 520 9.12 -7.50 16.33
CA CYS A 520 9.86 -8.74 16.06
C CYS A 520 9.86 -9.70 17.25
N GLU A 521 10.10 -10.98 16.98
CA GLU A 521 10.31 -12.00 17.98
C GLU A 521 11.50 -11.63 18.90
N ILE A 522 11.40 -11.95 20.18
CA ILE A 522 12.46 -11.63 21.15
C ILE A 522 13.75 -12.39 20.76
N GLY A 523 14.84 -11.64 20.62
CA GLY A 523 16.15 -12.18 20.26
C GLY A 523 16.38 -12.38 18.77
N SER A 524 15.40 -12.07 17.90
CA SER A 524 15.53 -12.18 16.44
C SER A 524 16.10 -10.93 15.77
N VAL A 525 16.10 -9.76 16.45
CA VAL A 525 16.65 -8.53 15.89
C VAL A 525 18.18 -8.59 15.91
N GLU A 526 18.76 -8.57 14.72
CA GLU A 526 20.20 -8.70 14.51
C GLU A 526 20.74 -7.67 13.51
N VAL A 527 22.05 -7.49 13.50
CA VAL A 527 22.78 -6.65 12.56
C VAL A 527 23.78 -7.52 11.79
N PRO A 528 23.31 -8.25 10.75
CA PRO A 528 24.16 -9.19 10.03
C PRO A 528 25.33 -8.52 9.31
N LYS A 529 25.19 -7.24 8.96
CA LYS A 529 26.24 -6.39 8.40
C LYS A 529 26.24 -5.06 9.10
N LEU A 530 27.30 -4.77 9.86
CA LEU A 530 27.50 -3.50 10.54
C LEU A 530 28.61 -2.73 9.84
N MET A 531 28.31 -1.52 9.32
CA MET A 531 29.28 -0.63 8.67
C MET A 531 30.10 -1.36 7.60
N ASP A 532 29.43 -2.16 6.77
CA ASP A 532 30.06 -2.85 5.65
C ASP A 532 30.24 -1.87 4.48
N VAL A 533 31.37 -1.98 3.76
CA VAL A 533 31.62 -1.13 2.60
C VAL A 533 31.20 -1.86 1.34
N GLU A 534 30.15 -1.36 0.74
CA GLU A 534 29.70 -1.82 -0.58
C GLU A 534 30.39 -1.01 -1.66
N THR A 535 31.08 -1.73 -2.56
CA THR A 535 31.85 -1.13 -3.64
C THR A 535 31.05 -1.15 -4.95
N TYR A 536 30.83 0.00 -5.50
CA TYR A 536 30.13 0.21 -6.77
C TYR A 536 31.12 0.63 -7.88
N LYS A 537 30.63 0.71 -9.10
CA LYS A 537 31.45 1.08 -10.26
C LYS A 537 32.12 2.45 -10.10
N THR A 538 31.46 3.41 -9.44
CA THR A 538 31.88 4.82 -9.36
C THR A 538 32.16 5.30 -7.93
N LEU A 539 31.77 4.53 -6.91
CA LEU A 539 31.89 4.95 -5.51
C LEU A 539 31.88 3.76 -4.53
N HIS A 540 32.25 4.02 -3.29
CA HIS A 540 32.03 3.15 -2.13
C HIS A 540 30.99 3.77 -1.21
N GLN A 541 30.18 2.92 -0.56
CA GLN A 541 29.19 3.33 0.43
C GLN A 541 29.31 2.50 1.71
N LEU A 542 29.20 3.18 2.85
CA LEU A 542 29.10 2.52 4.15
C LEU A 542 27.64 2.16 4.42
N VAL A 543 27.37 0.88 4.54
CA VAL A 543 26.02 0.33 4.63
C VAL A 543 25.90 -0.56 5.85
N THR A 544 24.78 -0.44 6.56
CA THR A 544 24.42 -1.36 7.63
C THR A 544 23.12 -2.08 7.28
N THR A 545 23.00 -3.36 7.63
CA THR A 545 21.74 -4.09 7.51
C THR A 545 21.24 -4.45 8.90
N VAL A 546 20.00 -4.10 9.20
CA VAL A 546 19.29 -4.54 10.41
C VAL A 546 18.13 -5.41 9.98
N SER A 547 17.96 -6.56 10.61
CA SER A 547 16.89 -7.51 10.29
C SER A 547 16.27 -8.12 11.54
N GLY A 548 15.05 -8.68 11.38
CA GLY A 548 14.37 -9.38 12.45
C GLY A 548 13.21 -10.22 11.93
N LYS A 549 12.80 -11.21 12.71
CA LYS A 549 11.63 -12.06 12.42
C LYS A 549 10.37 -11.41 13.03
N ILE A 550 9.39 -11.13 12.22
CA ILE A 550 8.10 -10.55 12.65
C ILE A 550 7.32 -11.64 13.42
N LYS A 551 6.66 -11.27 14.53
CA LYS A 551 5.74 -12.14 15.27
C LYS A 551 4.57 -12.58 14.40
N ASP A 552 4.02 -13.78 14.66
CA ASP A 552 2.97 -14.37 13.83
C ASP A 552 1.66 -13.59 13.82
N ASP A 553 1.33 -12.91 14.91
CA ASP A 553 0.14 -12.10 15.12
C ASP A 553 0.24 -10.66 14.59
N VAL A 554 1.40 -10.25 14.06
CA VAL A 554 1.63 -8.90 13.55
C VAL A 554 1.39 -8.85 12.04
N ASP A 555 0.54 -7.90 11.60
CA ASP A 555 0.31 -7.59 10.19
C ASP A 555 1.42 -6.69 9.62
N ILE A 556 1.73 -6.83 8.32
CA ILE A 556 2.77 -6.02 7.65
C ILE A 556 2.45 -4.52 7.66
N ILE A 557 1.19 -4.13 7.69
CA ILE A 557 0.78 -2.72 7.79
C ILE A 557 1.16 -2.13 9.15
N GLU A 558 1.04 -2.92 10.22
CA GLU A 558 1.50 -2.53 11.56
C GLU A 558 3.02 -2.37 11.63
N VAL A 559 3.77 -3.20 10.89
CA VAL A 559 5.23 -3.05 10.74
C VAL A 559 5.57 -1.71 10.13
N LEU A 560 4.89 -1.32 9.04
CA LEU A 560 5.07 -0.02 8.39
C LEU A 560 4.72 1.14 9.35
N GLU A 561 3.58 1.09 10.02
CA GLU A 561 3.11 2.09 10.98
C GLU A 561 4.12 2.33 12.11
N LYS A 562 4.65 1.25 12.72
CA LYS A 562 5.55 1.32 13.88
C LYS A 562 6.98 1.74 13.53
N THR A 563 7.38 1.69 12.27
CA THR A 563 8.71 2.11 11.82
C THR A 563 8.73 3.50 11.19
N PHE A 564 7.59 3.97 10.66
CA PHE A 564 7.50 5.25 9.94
C PHE A 564 7.43 6.46 10.90
N PRO A 565 8.02 7.62 10.52
CA PRO A 565 8.94 7.83 9.41
C PRO A 565 10.32 7.23 9.66
N GLY A 566 11.08 7.04 8.56
CA GLY A 566 12.40 6.41 8.61
C GLY A 566 13.40 7.14 9.51
N GLY A 567 14.16 6.38 10.30
CA GLY A 567 15.13 6.91 11.24
C GLY A 567 16.19 7.82 10.60
N SER A 568 16.69 7.44 9.40
CA SER A 568 17.69 8.20 8.64
C SER A 568 17.22 9.59 8.20
N MET A 569 15.90 9.82 8.16
CA MET A 569 15.30 11.11 7.79
C MET A 569 14.73 11.88 8.98
N THR A 570 14.96 11.43 10.19
CA THR A 570 14.45 12.03 11.43
C THR A 570 15.58 12.34 12.42
N GLY A 571 15.95 11.40 13.24
CA GLY A 571 17.01 11.48 14.26
C GLY A 571 16.57 10.84 15.58
N ALA A 572 17.35 11.05 16.62
CA ALA A 572 17.17 10.39 17.91
C ALA A 572 17.28 11.37 19.10
N PRO A 573 16.36 11.31 20.07
CA PRO A 573 15.13 10.51 20.19
C PRO A 573 14.07 10.94 19.17
N LYS A 574 13.44 9.98 18.48
CA LYS A 574 12.60 10.22 17.28
C LYS A 574 11.55 11.33 17.49
N LYS A 575 10.69 11.20 18.50
CA LYS A 575 9.59 12.14 18.73
C LYS A 575 10.08 13.58 18.97
N ARG A 576 11.03 13.77 19.90
CA ARG A 576 11.56 15.12 20.20
C ARG A 576 12.26 15.72 18.98
N THR A 577 12.96 14.91 18.22
CA THR A 577 13.63 15.36 17.00
C THR A 577 12.64 15.79 15.92
N LEU A 578 11.50 15.08 15.76
CA LEU A 578 10.43 15.49 14.85
C LEU A 578 9.82 16.85 15.25
N GLU A 579 9.66 17.12 16.54
CA GLU A 579 9.21 18.44 17.03
C GLU A 579 10.23 19.54 16.70
N ILE A 580 11.52 19.28 16.89
CA ILE A 580 12.61 20.21 16.56
C ILE A 580 12.63 20.51 15.05
N ILE A 581 12.47 19.48 14.21
CA ILE A 581 12.38 19.65 12.75
C ILE A 581 11.23 20.58 12.39
N ASP A 582 10.04 20.38 12.96
CA ASP A 582 8.88 21.24 12.71
C ASP A 582 9.05 22.69 13.22
N GLU A 583 9.88 22.90 14.27
CA GLU A 583 10.22 24.25 14.74
C GLU A 583 11.14 24.98 13.75
N LEU A 584 12.09 24.27 13.15
CA LEU A 584 13.12 24.84 12.28
C LEU A 584 12.66 24.93 10.82
N GLU A 585 12.07 23.88 10.24
CA GLU A 585 11.64 23.87 8.85
C GLU A 585 10.42 24.76 8.64
N THR A 586 10.34 25.43 7.48
CA THR A 586 9.31 26.44 7.19
C THR A 586 8.29 25.99 6.17
N TYR A 587 8.30 24.70 5.81
CA TYR A 587 7.41 24.08 4.80
C TYR A 587 7.19 22.61 5.12
N PRO A 588 6.12 21.97 4.57
CA PRO A 588 5.95 20.53 4.70
C PRO A 588 6.95 19.79 3.80
N ARG A 589 7.42 18.64 4.24
CA ARG A 589 8.30 17.79 3.42
C ARG A 589 7.51 17.04 2.32
N GLY A 590 6.26 16.72 2.58
CA GLY A 590 5.39 15.99 1.67
C GLY A 590 5.89 14.59 1.37
N VAL A 591 6.06 14.28 0.08
CA VAL A 591 6.57 12.98 -0.38
C VAL A 591 8.05 12.82 -0.02
N TYR A 592 8.84 13.89 -0.06
CA TYR A 592 10.25 13.86 0.34
C TYR A 592 10.40 13.45 1.81
N SER A 593 11.40 12.64 2.14
CA SER A 593 11.59 12.00 3.46
C SER A 593 10.52 10.97 3.85
N GLY A 594 9.51 10.76 3.01
CA GLY A 594 8.57 9.66 3.10
C GLY A 594 9.11 8.39 2.45
N THR A 595 8.22 7.56 1.92
CA THR A 595 8.58 6.27 1.33
C THR A 595 7.76 5.96 0.07
N ILE A 596 8.41 5.38 -0.95
CA ILE A 596 7.78 4.88 -2.18
C ILE A 596 8.06 3.38 -2.26
N GLY A 597 7.05 2.61 -2.68
CA GLY A 597 7.21 1.17 -2.86
C GLY A 597 5.89 0.47 -3.10
N TYR A 598 5.82 -0.77 -2.65
CA TYR A 598 4.63 -1.60 -2.82
C TYR A 598 4.23 -2.35 -1.54
N ILE A 599 2.93 -2.64 -1.46
CA ILE A 599 2.32 -3.61 -0.54
C ILE A 599 1.67 -4.68 -1.40
N SER A 600 2.24 -5.89 -1.42
CA SER A 600 1.72 -7.00 -2.21
C SER A 600 0.60 -7.74 -1.51
N ASN A 601 -0.30 -8.35 -2.30
CA ASN A 601 -1.42 -9.13 -1.79
C ASN A 601 -0.98 -10.37 -0.98
N ASN A 602 0.22 -10.90 -1.25
CA ASN A 602 0.81 -12.04 -0.54
C ASN A 602 1.49 -11.68 0.79
N SER A 603 1.24 -10.47 1.30
CA SER A 603 1.80 -9.95 2.55
C SER A 603 3.33 -9.77 2.53
N THR A 604 3.88 -9.44 1.37
CA THR A 604 5.23 -8.89 1.24
C THR A 604 5.17 -7.39 0.95
N MET A 605 6.23 -6.65 1.25
CA MET A 605 6.38 -5.24 0.91
C MET A 605 7.84 -4.86 0.75
N ASP A 606 8.12 -3.85 -0.07
CA ASP A 606 9.44 -3.24 -0.20
C ASP A 606 9.30 -1.74 -0.47
N PHE A 607 9.95 -0.93 0.36
CA PHE A 607 9.87 0.53 0.36
C PHE A 607 11.24 1.16 0.42
N ASN A 608 11.44 2.23 -0.34
CA ASN A 608 12.62 3.09 -0.28
C ASN A 608 12.45 4.22 0.74
N ILE A 609 13.52 4.97 1.01
CA ILE A 609 13.47 6.34 1.54
C ILE A 609 13.39 7.30 0.35
N VAL A 610 12.46 8.25 0.38
CA VAL A 610 12.32 9.25 -0.70
C VAL A 610 13.38 10.34 -0.55
N ILE A 611 14.51 10.10 -1.23
CA ILE A 611 15.63 11.01 -1.41
C ILE A 611 16.01 11.04 -2.91
N ARG A 612 16.83 12.00 -3.33
CA ARG A 612 17.22 12.14 -4.76
C ARG A 612 16.01 12.15 -5.70
N THR A 613 14.96 12.86 -5.30
CA THR A 613 13.65 12.84 -5.93
C THR A 613 13.21 14.23 -6.32
N ALA A 614 12.72 14.36 -7.55
CA ALA A 614 12.03 15.56 -8.02
C ALA A 614 10.52 15.32 -7.95
N LEU A 615 9.80 16.26 -7.36
CA LEU A 615 8.35 16.35 -7.34
C LEU A 615 7.94 17.39 -8.38
N ILE A 616 7.26 16.97 -9.45
CA ILE A 616 6.99 17.77 -10.63
C ILE A 616 5.49 18.07 -10.66
N GLU A 617 5.17 19.35 -10.53
CA GLU A 617 3.84 19.94 -10.59
C GLU A 617 3.61 20.57 -11.99
N GLU A 618 2.48 21.24 -12.21
CA GLU A 618 2.13 21.77 -13.51
C GLU A 618 3.11 22.86 -14.01
N ASP A 619 3.56 23.74 -13.10
CA ASP A 619 4.35 24.94 -13.43
C ASP A 619 5.69 25.04 -12.67
N LYS A 620 6.00 24.05 -11.86
CA LYS A 620 7.24 23.99 -11.09
C LYS A 620 7.65 22.56 -10.76
N ALA A 621 8.91 22.39 -10.37
CA ALA A 621 9.37 21.18 -9.73
C ALA A 621 10.12 21.51 -8.44
N THR A 622 10.17 20.55 -7.51
CA THR A 622 10.89 20.71 -6.25
C THR A 622 11.79 19.50 -5.98
N ILE A 623 12.96 19.73 -5.42
CA ILE A 623 13.91 18.72 -5.02
C ILE A 623 14.22 18.91 -3.55
N GLY A 624 13.86 17.92 -2.72
CA GLY A 624 14.27 17.90 -1.30
C GLY A 624 15.72 17.46 -1.17
N VAL A 625 16.45 18.12 -0.29
CA VAL A 625 17.82 17.80 0.09
C VAL A 625 17.97 17.92 1.61
N GLY A 626 18.94 17.23 2.22
CA GLY A 626 19.14 17.30 3.66
C GLY A 626 20.36 16.51 4.12
N GLY A 627 20.76 16.74 5.35
CA GLY A 627 21.87 16.09 6.02
C GLY A 627 21.58 15.81 7.48
N ALA A 628 22.27 14.83 8.04
CA ALA A 628 22.25 14.53 9.46
C ALA A 628 23.18 15.47 10.20
N ILE A 629 22.63 16.24 11.14
CA ILE A 629 23.40 17.19 11.95
C ILE A 629 23.66 16.55 13.31
N ILE A 630 24.93 16.38 13.61
CA ILE A 630 25.46 15.95 14.93
C ILE A 630 26.37 17.01 15.54
N LEU A 631 26.84 16.77 16.73
CA LEU A 631 27.73 17.74 17.39
C LEU A 631 29.05 18.00 16.63
N LEU A 632 29.52 16.98 15.88
CA LEU A 632 30.77 17.05 15.09
C LEU A 632 30.58 17.72 13.72
N SER A 633 29.33 18.01 13.31
CA SER A 633 29.05 18.65 12.02
C SER A 633 29.64 20.06 11.92
N ASP A 634 30.25 20.37 10.78
CA ASP A 634 30.64 21.73 10.39
C ASP A 634 29.53 22.37 9.57
N GLU A 635 29.08 23.55 9.93
CA GLU A 635 27.89 24.18 9.33
C GLU A 635 28.07 24.59 7.88
N GLU A 636 29.27 24.94 7.44
CA GLU A 636 29.54 25.28 6.05
C GLU A 636 29.63 24.01 5.19
N GLU A 637 30.33 22.99 5.67
CA GLU A 637 30.46 21.70 5.00
C GLU A 637 29.11 21.03 4.84
N GLU A 638 28.21 21.10 5.82
CA GLU A 638 26.85 20.53 5.75
C GLU A 638 26.00 21.20 4.67
N PHE A 639 26.12 22.53 4.49
CA PHE A 639 25.44 23.20 3.40
C PHE A 639 25.98 22.77 2.04
N ASP A 640 27.29 22.68 1.90
CA ASP A 640 27.94 22.24 0.66
C ASP A 640 27.55 20.77 0.32
N GLU A 641 27.37 19.93 1.36
CA GLU A 641 26.90 18.56 1.24
C GLU A 641 25.47 18.48 0.67
N ILE A 642 24.53 19.33 1.12
CA ILE A 642 23.17 19.31 0.54
C ILE A 642 23.13 19.79 -0.92
N VAL A 643 24.00 20.73 -1.30
CA VAL A 643 24.19 21.14 -2.70
C VAL A 643 24.72 19.97 -3.53
N LEU A 644 25.71 19.25 -3.00
CA LEU A 644 26.26 18.05 -3.65
C LEU A 644 25.18 16.95 -3.79
N LYS A 645 24.30 16.80 -2.82
CA LYS A 645 23.19 15.82 -2.88
C LYS A 645 22.17 16.15 -3.97
N ALA A 646 22.01 17.41 -4.36
CA ALA A 646 21.18 17.82 -5.51
C ALA A 646 21.83 17.51 -6.87
N LYS A 647 23.15 17.29 -6.93
CA LYS A 647 23.92 17.22 -8.18
C LYS A 647 23.37 16.22 -9.21
N GLY A 648 22.94 15.03 -8.78
CA GLY A 648 22.37 14.02 -9.69
C GLY A 648 21.14 14.55 -10.42
N SER A 649 20.21 15.14 -9.68
CA SER A 649 18.99 15.75 -10.23
C SER A 649 19.29 16.99 -11.11
N LEU A 650 20.31 17.77 -10.75
CA LEU A 650 20.76 18.93 -11.55
C LEU A 650 21.42 18.51 -12.85
N LEU A 651 22.22 17.44 -12.86
CA LEU A 651 22.78 16.87 -14.11
C LEU A 651 21.67 16.34 -15.03
N ALA A 652 20.63 15.71 -14.46
CA ALA A 652 19.46 15.31 -15.22
C ALA A 652 18.74 16.53 -15.82
N LEU A 653 18.62 17.62 -15.07
CA LEU A 653 18.02 18.86 -15.53
C LEU A 653 18.84 19.50 -16.68
N GLN A 654 20.18 19.52 -16.57
CA GLN A 654 21.04 19.98 -17.65
C GLN A 654 20.85 19.18 -18.94
N SER A 655 20.77 17.85 -18.81
CA SER A 655 20.52 16.96 -19.94
C SER A 655 19.12 17.18 -20.53
N TYR A 656 18.09 17.32 -19.69
CA TYR A 656 16.71 17.60 -20.10
C TYR A 656 16.58 18.92 -20.89
N TYR A 657 17.32 19.98 -20.50
CA TYR A 657 17.32 21.26 -21.21
C TYR A 657 18.35 21.32 -22.36
N ASN A 658 19.15 20.27 -22.52
CA ASN A 658 20.31 20.25 -23.42
C ASN A 658 21.21 21.50 -23.21
N ASN A 659 21.41 21.87 -21.93
CA ASN A 659 22.12 23.08 -21.52
C ASN A 659 23.09 22.75 -20.38
N PHE A 660 24.38 22.77 -20.66
CA PHE A 660 25.47 22.37 -19.77
C PHE A 660 26.27 23.56 -19.22
N ASP A 661 25.71 24.77 -19.26
CA ASP A 661 26.30 25.93 -18.62
C ASP A 661 26.37 25.76 -17.10
N GLU A 662 27.19 26.58 -16.45
CA GLU A 662 27.29 26.60 -14.98
C GLU A 662 25.91 26.95 -14.38
N ILE A 663 25.47 26.14 -13.42
CA ILE A 663 24.18 26.31 -12.78
C ILE A 663 24.34 27.36 -11.67
N ASP A 664 23.59 28.45 -11.76
CA ASP A 664 23.43 29.41 -10.69
C ASP A 664 22.16 29.12 -9.87
N ILE A 665 22.32 28.98 -8.56
CA ILE A 665 21.22 28.69 -7.63
C ILE A 665 21.09 29.87 -6.66
N GLU A 666 19.95 30.55 -6.66
CA GLU A 666 19.66 31.61 -5.70
C GLU A 666 19.65 31.06 -4.27
N GLY A 667 20.43 31.67 -3.40
CA GLY A 667 20.58 31.23 -2.00
C GLY A 667 21.71 30.22 -1.75
N SER A 668 22.48 29.82 -2.77
CA SER A 668 23.65 28.94 -2.60
C SER A 668 24.94 29.64 -2.18
N LYS A 669 24.99 30.97 -2.33
CA LYS A 669 26.13 31.80 -1.99
C LYS A 669 25.79 32.72 -0.80
N ASN A 670 26.81 33.10 0.01
CA ASN A 670 26.68 34.05 1.14
C ASN A 670 26.30 35.46 0.68
#